data_0063b6f5f3e73179285c4ef6f179be81
#
_entry.id   0063b6f5f3e73179285c4ef6f179be81
#
_cell.length_a   1.000
_cell.length_b   1.000
_cell.length_c   1.000
_cell.angle_alpha   90.00
_cell.angle_beta   90.00
_cell.angle_gamma   90.00
#
_symmetry.space_group_name_H-M   'P 1'
#
loop_
_entity.id
_entity.type
_entity.pdbx_description
1 polymer ?
#
loop_
_entity_poly.entity_id
_entity_poly.type
_entity_poly.pdbx_seq_one_letter_code
_entity_poly.pdbx_strand_id
1 'polypeptide(L)'
;SMNEKKEFKPYIPADKVMPELTVTSVIIGVLLAILFGGANAYLGLRVGMTVSASIPAAVISMGIIRFILRRDSILENNMVQTIGSAGESVAAGAIFTLPALFMWAQEEGTAMPSLVEIALIALIGGFLGVLFMIPLRSALIVQEHGVLPYPEGQACAEVLVAGEEGGAKAGTVFAGLGIAAVYKFIADGLKVFPSEVDFTIKPYKGSAVGADVLPALLGVGYICGPKVSSYLLAGGSVAWFMIMPLIALFGGDNIIGPALIPVSQMSPSQIWSNYVRYIGAGAVAAGGILSLIKSLPLIVRTFKQALKGYGKKADGVESRLTKDIPMMFVVLGIGVLAIIMWLIPAIPVNLLSAIIIIIFGFFFATVSSRMVGLVGSSNNPVSGMAIATLLISSAILKATGAVGMKGMVAAISIGSVICIIAAIAGDTSQDLKTGYIVGATPYKQQAGELIGVAVSAITVGGVLYLLNAAWGYGSTELPAPQATLMKMVVEGVMGNSLPWSLVFAGVAIAIVVEILQIPVLPFAVGLYLPIYLSTPIMVGGLVRLYVDKKKGITEEERKAKVNQGILYSSGLIAGEGLVGILLAVFAIIPVGADTLGDVINISKIINLGNIGGLVFFACLVATLVAFINKKEKKTK
;
A
#
# COMPACT_ATOMS: atom_id res chain seq x y z
N SER A 1 -33.70 29.95 -3.24
CA SER A 1 -32.44 30.27 -3.93
C SER A 1 -31.72 28.97 -4.26
N MET A 2 -31.72 28.62 -5.53
CA MET A 2 -30.92 27.50 -5.99
C MET A 2 -29.45 27.90 -5.83
N ASN A 3 -28.72 27.16 -4.98
CA ASN A 3 -27.29 27.27 -4.97
C ASN A 3 -26.78 26.76 -6.32
N GLU A 4 -26.44 27.68 -7.20
CA GLU A 4 -25.64 27.38 -8.37
C GLU A 4 -24.35 26.75 -7.85
N LYS A 5 -24.14 25.43 -8.09
CA LYS A 5 -22.88 24.79 -7.89
C LYS A 5 -21.88 25.55 -8.75
N LYS A 6 -20.94 26.28 -8.12
CA LYS A 6 -19.85 26.91 -8.84
C LYS A 6 -19.16 25.83 -9.65
N GLU A 7 -19.16 25.99 -10.97
CA GLU A 7 -18.45 25.10 -11.86
C GLU A 7 -16.97 25.12 -11.50
N PHE A 8 -16.39 23.92 -11.26
CA PHE A 8 -14.99 23.80 -10.90
C PHE A 8 -14.10 24.18 -12.09
N LYS A 9 -13.15 25.08 -11.85
CA LYS A 9 -12.16 25.50 -12.86
C LYS A 9 -10.82 24.84 -12.57
N PRO A 10 -10.30 23.99 -13.49
CA PRO A 10 -8.97 23.41 -13.32
C PRO A 10 -7.88 24.46 -13.49
N TYR A 11 -6.69 24.17 -12.97
CA TYR A 11 -5.54 25.07 -13.05
C TYR A 11 -5.15 25.38 -14.50
N ILE A 12 -5.09 24.36 -15.36
CA ILE A 12 -4.90 24.53 -16.80
C ILE A 12 -6.25 24.47 -17.51
N PRO A 13 -6.68 25.55 -18.17
CA PRO A 13 -7.97 25.58 -18.85
C PRO A 13 -8.11 24.56 -19.98
N ALA A 14 -9.34 24.22 -20.32
CA ALA A 14 -9.65 23.25 -21.38
C ALA A 14 -9.14 23.64 -22.77
N ASP A 15 -9.07 24.94 -23.06
CA ASP A 15 -8.60 25.49 -24.34
C ASP A 15 -7.07 25.54 -24.47
N LYS A 16 -6.33 25.41 -23.37
CA LYS A 16 -4.88 25.41 -23.38
C LYS A 16 -4.35 23.99 -23.58
N VAL A 17 -3.56 23.80 -24.64
CA VAL A 17 -2.90 22.52 -24.94
C VAL A 17 -1.44 22.63 -24.53
N MET A 18 -1.00 21.70 -23.67
CA MET A 18 0.37 21.61 -23.20
C MET A 18 0.92 20.19 -23.43
N PRO A 19 2.24 20.00 -23.50
CA PRO A 19 2.82 18.67 -23.54
C PRO A 19 2.47 17.87 -22.28
N GLU A 20 1.98 16.66 -22.43
CA GLU A 20 1.63 15.74 -21.34
C GLU A 20 2.37 14.41 -21.47
N LEU A 21 1.98 13.61 -22.47
CA LEU A 21 2.58 12.31 -22.73
C LEU A 21 3.71 12.49 -23.76
N THR A 22 4.90 12.75 -23.25
CA THR A 22 6.11 13.00 -24.06
C THR A 22 7.13 11.90 -23.82
N VAL A 23 8.15 11.82 -24.68
CA VAL A 23 9.27 10.87 -24.48
C VAL A 23 9.95 11.13 -23.12
N THR A 24 10.13 12.40 -22.77
CA THR A 24 10.73 12.77 -21.47
C THR A 24 9.89 12.29 -20.30
N SER A 25 8.57 12.56 -20.30
CA SER A 25 7.69 12.14 -19.22
C SER A 25 7.61 10.62 -19.10
N VAL A 26 7.59 9.90 -20.22
CA VAL A 26 7.57 8.44 -20.22
C VAL A 26 8.86 7.86 -19.66
N ILE A 27 10.02 8.34 -20.08
CA ILE A 27 11.31 7.84 -19.59
C ILE A 27 11.46 8.07 -18.10
N ILE A 28 11.22 9.28 -17.62
CA ILE A 28 11.33 9.61 -16.20
C ILE A 28 10.30 8.82 -15.40
N GLY A 29 9.06 8.75 -15.87
CA GLY A 29 7.99 8.01 -15.24
C GLY A 29 8.28 6.52 -15.11
N VAL A 30 8.81 5.90 -16.16
CA VAL A 30 9.20 4.49 -16.18
C VAL A 30 10.32 4.21 -15.18
N LEU A 31 11.34 5.05 -15.13
CA LEU A 31 12.43 4.90 -14.16
C LEU A 31 11.92 5.01 -12.72
N LEU A 32 11.03 5.96 -12.46
CA LEU A 32 10.42 6.12 -11.12
C LEU A 32 9.45 4.98 -10.79
N ALA A 33 8.75 4.43 -11.78
CA ALA A 33 7.89 3.26 -11.57
C ALA A 33 8.70 2.04 -11.10
N ILE A 34 9.85 1.79 -11.71
CA ILE A 34 10.74 0.71 -11.31
C ILE A 34 11.31 0.97 -9.90
N LEU A 35 11.78 2.18 -9.66
CA LEU A 35 12.39 2.59 -8.41
C LEU A 35 11.43 2.46 -7.22
N PHE A 36 10.27 3.11 -7.31
CA PHE A 36 9.27 3.09 -6.25
C PHE A 36 8.55 1.75 -6.15
N GLY A 37 8.41 1.04 -7.24
CA GLY A 37 7.89 -0.34 -7.22
C GLY A 37 8.79 -1.24 -6.38
N GLY A 38 10.10 -1.19 -6.61
CA GLY A 38 11.08 -1.95 -5.81
C GLY A 38 11.10 -1.53 -4.34
N ALA A 39 11.14 -0.23 -4.08
CA ALA A 39 11.15 0.30 -2.71
C ALA A 39 9.91 -0.10 -1.92
N ASN A 40 8.74 0.00 -2.51
CA ASN A 40 7.48 -0.38 -1.86
C ASN A 40 7.32 -1.90 -1.71
N ALA A 41 7.81 -2.67 -2.66
CA ALA A 41 7.84 -4.12 -2.51
C ALA A 41 8.65 -4.54 -1.29
N TYR A 42 9.83 -3.97 -1.12
CA TYR A 42 10.65 -4.21 0.07
C TYR A 42 9.94 -3.80 1.36
N LEU A 43 9.40 -2.58 1.40
CA LEU A 43 8.68 -2.07 2.58
C LEU A 43 7.49 -2.96 2.94
N GLY A 44 6.66 -3.31 1.97
CA GLY A 44 5.48 -4.13 2.21
C GLY A 44 5.81 -5.55 2.65
N LEU A 45 6.88 -6.14 2.14
CA LEU A 45 7.34 -7.46 2.56
C LEU A 45 7.94 -7.46 3.96
N ARG A 46 8.52 -6.35 4.37
CA ARG A 46 9.09 -6.22 5.72
C ARG A 46 8.02 -5.86 6.76
N VAL A 47 7.19 -4.88 6.50
CA VAL A 47 6.26 -4.31 7.50
C VAL A 47 4.79 -4.54 7.19
N GLY A 48 4.45 -5.07 6.03
CA GLY A 48 3.06 -5.34 5.64
C GLY A 48 2.26 -4.12 5.22
N MET A 49 2.91 -2.99 4.99
CA MET A 49 2.25 -1.74 4.60
C MET A 49 2.97 -1.13 3.40
N THR A 50 2.22 -0.42 2.58
CA THR A 50 2.73 0.33 1.42
C THR A 50 2.22 1.77 1.47
N VAL A 51 2.92 2.66 0.78
CA VAL A 51 2.59 4.09 0.76
C VAL A 51 2.63 4.61 -0.68
N SER A 52 1.76 5.56 -0.97
CA SER A 52 1.68 6.17 -2.29
C SER A 52 2.99 6.86 -2.70
N ALA A 53 3.39 6.66 -3.94
CA ALA A 53 4.56 7.28 -4.54
C ALA A 53 4.23 8.57 -5.32
N SER A 54 2.98 9.00 -5.38
CA SER A 54 2.53 10.11 -6.22
C SER A 54 3.27 11.41 -5.92
N ILE A 55 3.29 11.83 -4.66
CA ILE A 55 3.93 13.09 -4.28
C ILE A 55 5.45 13.05 -4.44
N PRO A 56 6.17 12.02 -3.98
CA PRO A 56 7.61 11.93 -4.24
C PRO A 56 7.94 11.91 -5.73
N ALA A 57 7.18 11.18 -6.54
CA ALA A 57 7.38 11.14 -7.99
C ALA A 57 7.17 12.51 -8.64
N ALA A 58 6.11 13.23 -8.24
CA ALA A 58 5.83 14.58 -8.71
C ALA A 58 6.99 15.54 -8.40
N VAL A 59 7.50 15.50 -7.19
CA VAL A 59 8.58 16.38 -6.74
C VAL A 59 9.90 16.05 -7.43
N ILE A 60 10.23 14.77 -7.57
CA ILE A 60 11.43 14.35 -8.31
C ILE A 60 11.32 14.77 -9.76
N SER A 61 10.16 14.61 -10.39
CA SER A 61 9.90 15.04 -11.76
C SER A 61 10.11 16.55 -11.91
N MET A 62 9.53 17.34 -11.03
CA MET A 62 9.72 18.80 -11.04
C MET A 62 11.18 19.18 -10.91
N GLY A 63 11.92 18.51 -10.03
CA GLY A 63 13.36 18.72 -9.89
C GLY A 63 14.12 18.42 -11.16
N ILE A 64 13.85 17.32 -11.81
CA ILE A 64 14.54 16.91 -13.05
C ILE A 64 14.15 17.82 -14.22
N ILE A 65 12.86 17.99 -14.48
CA ILE A 65 12.37 18.72 -15.65
C ILE A 65 12.72 20.21 -15.54
N ARG A 66 12.53 20.80 -14.38
CA ARG A 66 12.73 22.22 -14.17
C ARG A 66 14.20 22.60 -14.04
N PHE A 67 14.96 21.91 -13.19
CA PHE A 67 16.33 22.30 -12.85
C PHE A 67 17.38 21.74 -13.82
N ILE A 68 17.19 20.53 -14.35
CA ILE A 68 18.14 19.89 -15.26
C ILE A 68 17.79 20.19 -16.71
N LEU A 69 16.53 19.97 -17.11
CA LEU A 69 16.07 20.17 -18.48
C LEU A 69 15.60 21.60 -18.77
N ARG A 70 15.46 22.42 -17.74
CA ARG A 70 15.07 23.84 -17.80
C ARG A 70 13.76 24.08 -18.57
N ARG A 71 12.78 23.22 -18.36
CA ARG A 71 11.43 23.35 -18.89
C ARG A 71 10.44 23.42 -17.76
N ASP A 72 9.33 24.12 -17.98
CA ASP A 72 8.20 24.15 -17.08
C ASP A 72 7.01 23.48 -17.76
N SER A 73 6.56 22.36 -17.22
CA SER A 73 5.36 21.69 -17.67
C SER A 73 4.70 20.91 -16.54
N ILE A 74 3.69 21.52 -15.96
CA ILE A 74 2.91 20.89 -14.90
C ILE A 74 2.24 19.60 -15.39
N LEU A 75 1.81 19.56 -16.65
CA LEU A 75 1.15 18.37 -17.20
C LEU A 75 2.14 17.24 -17.49
N GLU A 76 3.39 17.54 -17.85
CA GLU A 76 4.43 16.51 -17.92
C GLU A 76 4.77 15.97 -16.53
N ASN A 77 4.85 16.83 -15.51
CA ASN A 77 5.08 16.41 -14.13
C ASN A 77 3.95 15.54 -13.61
N ASN A 78 2.71 15.87 -13.94
CA ASN A 78 1.56 15.04 -13.63
C ASN A 78 1.63 13.68 -14.32
N MET A 79 2.07 13.63 -15.56
CA MET A 79 2.24 12.37 -16.28
C MET A 79 3.33 11.49 -15.66
N VAL A 80 4.44 12.07 -15.24
CA VAL A 80 5.51 11.34 -14.56
C VAL A 80 5.04 10.76 -13.25
N GLN A 81 4.32 11.53 -12.42
CA GLN A 81 3.79 11.01 -11.16
C GLN A 81 2.74 9.91 -11.41
N THR A 82 1.95 10.03 -12.45
CA THR A 82 0.96 9.02 -12.84
C THR A 82 1.63 7.69 -13.20
N ILE A 83 2.63 7.73 -14.05
CA ILE A 83 3.36 6.51 -14.46
C ILE A 83 4.10 5.90 -13.27
N GLY A 84 4.78 6.71 -12.47
CA GLY A 84 5.52 6.26 -11.29
C GLY A 84 4.62 5.66 -10.23
N SER A 85 3.50 6.28 -9.96
CA SER A 85 2.49 5.83 -9.00
C SER A 85 1.84 4.51 -9.44
N ALA A 86 1.50 4.37 -10.71
CA ALA A 86 0.95 3.13 -11.25
C ALA A 86 1.93 1.95 -11.07
N GLY A 87 3.21 2.18 -11.34
CA GLY A 87 4.23 1.15 -11.15
C GLY A 87 4.41 0.74 -9.70
N GLU A 88 4.42 1.69 -8.80
CA GLU A 88 4.46 1.43 -7.35
C GLU A 88 3.25 0.60 -6.92
N SER A 89 2.07 0.95 -7.39
CA SER A 89 0.82 0.31 -7.00
C SER A 89 0.73 -1.16 -7.45
N VAL A 90 1.23 -1.49 -8.62
CA VAL A 90 1.32 -2.90 -9.08
C VAL A 90 2.20 -3.71 -8.12
N ALA A 91 3.35 -3.19 -7.77
CA ALA A 91 4.24 -3.85 -6.82
C ALA A 91 3.58 -4.00 -5.45
N ALA A 92 2.92 -2.96 -4.96
CA ALA A 92 2.18 -3.00 -3.69
C ALA A 92 1.09 -4.08 -3.69
N GLY A 93 0.31 -4.19 -4.76
CA GLY A 93 -0.71 -5.23 -4.87
C GLY A 93 -0.11 -6.65 -4.94
N ALA A 94 0.98 -6.81 -5.66
CA ALA A 94 1.63 -8.10 -5.87
C ALA A 94 2.20 -8.71 -4.58
N ILE A 95 2.77 -7.90 -3.70
CA ILE A 95 3.45 -8.39 -2.50
C ILE A 95 2.52 -8.92 -1.43
N PHE A 96 1.21 -8.64 -1.51
CA PHE A 96 0.25 -9.15 -0.53
C PHE A 96 -0.09 -10.62 -0.72
N THR A 97 0.16 -11.19 -1.89
CA THR A 97 -0.29 -12.54 -2.23
C THR A 97 0.79 -13.39 -2.92
N LEU A 98 1.49 -12.86 -3.89
CA LEU A 98 2.44 -13.62 -4.70
C LEU A 98 3.57 -14.29 -3.91
N PRO A 99 4.11 -13.71 -2.82
CA PRO A 99 5.11 -14.43 -2.02
C PRO A 99 4.65 -15.77 -1.47
N ALA A 100 3.34 -15.99 -1.31
CA ALA A 100 2.79 -17.28 -0.90
C ALA A 100 3.15 -18.41 -1.88
N LEU A 101 3.19 -18.13 -3.18
CA LEU A 101 3.60 -19.09 -4.19
C LEU A 101 5.06 -19.52 -4.03
N PHE A 102 5.92 -18.58 -3.67
CA PHE A 102 7.33 -18.87 -3.36
C PHE A 102 7.47 -19.71 -2.11
N MET A 103 6.70 -19.43 -1.07
CA MET A 103 6.72 -20.20 0.18
C MET A 103 6.27 -21.63 -0.04
N TRP A 104 5.19 -21.85 -0.79
CA TRP A 104 4.73 -23.20 -1.12
C TRP A 104 5.73 -23.96 -1.97
N ALA A 105 6.33 -23.31 -2.96
CA ALA A 105 7.34 -23.94 -3.81
C ALA A 105 8.54 -24.41 -2.98
N GLN A 106 8.96 -23.63 -2.01
CA GLN A 106 10.06 -23.98 -1.12
C GLN A 106 9.69 -25.12 -0.16
N GLU A 107 8.50 -25.08 0.42
CA GLU A 107 8.00 -26.14 1.33
C GLU A 107 7.85 -27.48 0.63
N GLU A 108 7.33 -27.48 -0.61
CA GLU A 108 7.07 -28.69 -1.40
C GLU A 108 8.27 -29.14 -2.24
N GLY A 109 9.35 -28.37 -2.28
CA GLY A 109 10.52 -28.66 -3.12
C GLY A 109 10.25 -28.57 -4.62
N THR A 110 9.21 -27.84 -5.02
CA THR A 110 8.84 -27.64 -6.43
C THR A 110 9.50 -26.39 -7.02
N ALA A 111 9.33 -26.21 -8.33
CA ALA A 111 9.84 -25.03 -9.01
C ALA A 111 9.15 -23.74 -8.53
N MET A 112 9.92 -22.67 -8.37
CA MET A 112 9.38 -21.33 -8.09
C MET A 112 8.44 -20.88 -9.22
N PRO A 113 7.45 -19.99 -8.94
CA PRO A 113 6.61 -19.46 -10.01
C PRO A 113 7.48 -18.78 -11.08
N SER A 114 7.13 -18.98 -12.35
CA SER A 114 7.92 -18.42 -13.46
C SER A 114 7.76 -16.88 -13.51
N LEU A 115 8.79 -16.19 -14.03
CA LEU A 115 8.71 -14.74 -14.26
C LEU A 115 7.57 -14.37 -15.19
N VAL A 116 7.29 -15.22 -16.19
CA VAL A 116 6.17 -15.00 -17.13
C VAL A 116 4.82 -15.11 -16.41
N GLU A 117 4.64 -16.08 -15.54
CA GLU A 117 3.42 -16.24 -14.73
C GLU A 117 3.16 -15.02 -13.85
N ILE A 118 4.19 -14.57 -13.13
CA ILE A 118 4.09 -13.38 -12.28
C ILE A 118 3.79 -12.13 -13.12
N ALA A 119 4.48 -11.95 -14.24
CA ALA A 119 4.26 -10.82 -15.13
C ALA A 119 2.84 -10.79 -15.70
N LEU A 120 2.30 -11.94 -16.11
CA LEU A 120 0.94 -12.03 -16.62
C LEU A 120 -0.11 -11.74 -15.54
N ILE A 121 0.06 -12.28 -14.34
CA ILE A 121 -0.84 -11.98 -13.21
C ILE A 121 -0.84 -10.49 -12.91
N ALA A 122 0.34 -9.87 -12.81
CA ALA A 122 0.47 -8.46 -12.53
C ALA A 122 -0.09 -7.58 -13.67
N LEU A 123 0.17 -7.94 -14.91
CA LEU A 123 -0.31 -7.22 -16.09
C LEU A 123 -1.84 -7.24 -16.17
N ILE A 124 -2.43 -8.41 -16.01
CA ILE A 124 -3.89 -8.59 -16.05
C ILE A 124 -4.54 -7.81 -14.91
N GLY A 125 -4.05 -7.98 -13.69
CA GLY A 125 -4.57 -7.27 -12.53
C GLY A 125 -4.47 -5.76 -12.68
N GLY A 126 -3.30 -5.26 -13.10
CA GLY A 126 -3.07 -3.83 -13.29
C GLY A 126 -3.92 -3.25 -14.41
N PHE A 127 -3.99 -3.90 -15.55
CA PHE A 127 -4.80 -3.43 -16.68
C PHE A 127 -6.29 -3.45 -16.34
N LEU A 128 -6.78 -4.51 -15.70
CA LEU A 128 -8.18 -4.54 -15.26
C LEU A 128 -8.49 -3.44 -14.25
N GLY A 129 -7.58 -3.17 -13.32
CA GLY A 129 -7.74 -2.08 -12.35
C GLY A 129 -7.90 -0.72 -13.01
N VAL A 130 -7.07 -0.41 -13.99
CA VAL A 130 -7.17 0.83 -14.76
C VAL A 130 -8.47 0.87 -15.56
N LEU A 131 -8.77 -0.20 -16.29
CA LEU A 131 -9.95 -0.27 -17.16
C LEU A 131 -11.25 -0.19 -16.37
N PHE A 132 -11.33 -0.80 -15.19
CA PHE A 132 -12.51 -0.71 -14.33
C PHE A 132 -12.69 0.69 -13.74
N MET A 133 -11.60 1.42 -13.50
CA MET A 133 -11.68 2.80 -12.98
C MET A 133 -12.16 3.80 -14.02
N ILE A 134 -11.88 3.60 -15.29
CA ILE A 134 -12.21 4.56 -16.36
C ILE A 134 -13.71 4.93 -16.33
N PRO A 135 -14.67 3.98 -16.33
CA PRO A 135 -16.09 4.35 -16.27
C PRO A 135 -16.51 4.99 -14.95
N LEU A 136 -15.74 4.80 -13.88
CA LEU A 136 -16.04 5.38 -12.56
C LEU A 136 -15.52 6.81 -12.39
N ARG A 137 -14.64 7.28 -13.26
CA ARG A 137 -14.02 8.60 -13.13
C ARG A 137 -15.06 9.73 -13.07
N SER A 138 -16.01 9.73 -13.97
CA SER A 138 -17.04 10.79 -14.00
C SER A 138 -17.84 10.83 -12.71
N ALA A 139 -18.27 9.68 -12.20
CA ALA A 139 -19.09 9.61 -11.00
C ALA A 139 -18.30 9.99 -9.73
N LEU A 140 -17.12 9.40 -9.53
CA LEU A 140 -16.39 9.54 -8.28
C LEU A 140 -15.56 10.82 -8.21
N ILE A 141 -14.97 11.23 -9.32
CA ILE A 141 -14.01 12.35 -9.33
C ILE A 141 -14.69 13.66 -9.71
N VAL A 142 -15.54 13.64 -10.74
CA VAL A 142 -16.19 14.85 -11.26
C VAL A 142 -17.47 15.17 -10.48
N GLN A 143 -18.43 14.23 -10.42
CA GLN A 143 -19.73 14.47 -9.79
C GLN A 143 -19.66 14.58 -8.28
N GLU A 144 -18.80 13.80 -7.64
CA GLU A 144 -18.60 13.84 -6.18
C GLU A 144 -17.41 14.74 -5.78
N HIS A 145 -17.03 15.68 -6.63
CA HIS A 145 -16.04 16.69 -6.28
C HIS A 145 -16.55 17.53 -5.09
N GLY A 146 -15.75 17.61 -4.04
CA GLY A 146 -16.11 18.27 -2.79
C GLY A 146 -16.78 17.36 -1.76
N VAL A 147 -17.26 16.17 -2.16
CA VAL A 147 -17.78 15.14 -1.25
C VAL A 147 -16.69 14.12 -0.90
N LEU A 148 -15.98 13.63 -1.92
CA LEU A 148 -14.83 12.75 -1.74
C LEU A 148 -13.56 13.60 -1.79
N PRO A 149 -12.80 13.68 -0.68
CA PRO A 149 -11.63 14.56 -0.61
C PRO A 149 -10.46 14.11 -1.47
N TYR A 150 -10.26 12.82 -1.72
CA TYR A 150 -9.07 12.27 -2.39
C TYR A 150 -7.79 12.93 -1.88
N PRO A 151 -7.41 12.68 -0.60
CA PRO A 151 -6.43 13.52 0.09
C PRO A 151 -5.05 13.53 -0.58
N GLU A 152 -4.58 12.42 -1.09
CA GLU A 152 -3.28 12.35 -1.77
C GLU A 152 -3.34 12.98 -3.16
N GLY A 153 -4.44 12.78 -3.88
CA GLY A 153 -4.68 13.43 -5.18
C GLY A 153 -4.74 14.94 -5.05
N GLN A 154 -5.47 15.42 -4.05
CA GLN A 154 -5.55 16.85 -3.73
C GLN A 154 -4.16 17.40 -3.35
N ALA A 155 -3.45 16.73 -2.45
CA ALA A 155 -2.12 17.14 -2.01
C ALA A 155 -1.11 17.14 -3.15
N CYS A 156 -1.15 16.13 -4.01
CA CYS A 156 -0.29 16.05 -5.19
C CYS A 156 -0.56 17.22 -6.16
N ALA A 157 -1.82 17.55 -6.39
CA ALA A 157 -2.19 18.69 -7.23
C ALA A 157 -1.67 20.00 -6.66
N GLU A 158 -1.80 20.21 -5.36
CA GLU A 158 -1.27 21.40 -4.67
C GLU A 158 0.25 21.52 -4.80
N VAL A 159 0.96 20.40 -4.66
CA VAL A 159 2.42 20.35 -4.83
C VAL A 159 2.82 20.69 -6.26
N LEU A 160 2.11 20.15 -7.25
CA LEU A 160 2.36 20.44 -8.67
C LEU A 160 2.13 21.92 -9.00
N VAL A 161 1.05 22.50 -8.52
CA VAL A 161 0.74 23.93 -8.73
C VAL A 161 1.79 24.81 -8.03
N ALA A 162 2.15 24.50 -6.81
CA ALA A 162 3.19 25.23 -6.07
C ALA A 162 4.55 25.17 -6.78
N GLY A 163 4.89 24.04 -7.35
CA GLY A 163 6.10 23.85 -8.14
C GLY A 163 6.11 24.71 -9.41
N GLU A 164 4.99 24.78 -10.09
CA GLU A 164 4.82 25.62 -11.31
C GLU A 164 4.96 27.12 -10.98
N GLU A 165 4.45 27.55 -9.82
CA GLU A 165 4.48 28.95 -9.39
C GLU A 165 5.81 29.35 -8.74
N GLY A 166 6.83 28.48 -8.72
CA GLY A 166 8.18 28.79 -8.30
C GLY A 166 8.61 28.29 -6.93
N GLY A 167 7.77 27.51 -6.25
CA GLY A 167 8.09 26.90 -4.95
C GLY A 167 8.89 25.62 -5.08
N ALA A 168 10.22 25.67 -4.94
CA ALA A 168 11.06 24.48 -5.01
C ALA A 168 11.06 23.74 -3.66
N LYS A 169 10.20 22.74 -3.48
CA LYS A 169 10.18 21.86 -2.29
C LYS A 169 10.85 20.50 -2.53
N ALA A 170 11.48 20.32 -3.69
CA ALA A 170 12.22 19.10 -4.03
C ALA A 170 13.32 18.79 -3.01
N GLY A 171 13.98 19.81 -2.48
CA GLY A 171 15.03 19.66 -1.47
C GLY A 171 14.58 18.94 -0.21
N THR A 172 13.33 19.14 0.21
CA THR A 172 12.78 18.47 1.41
C THR A 172 12.64 16.97 1.20
N VAL A 173 12.14 16.54 0.05
CA VAL A 173 12.03 15.11 -0.27
C VAL A 173 13.41 14.47 -0.35
N PHE A 174 14.35 15.10 -1.03
CA PHE A 174 15.71 14.57 -1.16
C PHE A 174 16.45 14.55 0.19
N ALA A 175 16.20 15.54 1.05
CA ALA A 175 16.73 15.53 2.43
C ALA A 175 16.18 14.34 3.22
N GLY A 176 14.87 14.11 3.17
CA GLY A 176 14.23 12.95 3.81
C GLY A 176 14.78 11.64 3.29
N LEU A 177 14.90 11.51 1.96
CA LEU A 177 15.46 10.35 1.30
C LEU A 177 16.90 10.08 1.74
N GLY A 178 17.75 11.11 1.76
CA GLY A 178 19.14 10.98 2.16
C GLY A 178 19.30 10.60 3.62
N ILE A 179 18.56 11.23 4.51
CA ILE A 179 18.59 10.95 5.95
C ILE A 179 18.11 9.52 6.23
N ALA A 180 17.00 9.11 5.61
CA ALA A 180 16.47 7.77 5.76
C ALA A 180 17.43 6.71 5.18
N ALA A 181 18.05 6.99 4.03
CA ALA A 181 19.02 6.11 3.41
C ALA A 181 20.22 5.86 4.32
N VAL A 182 20.81 6.91 4.89
CA VAL A 182 21.92 6.81 5.84
C VAL A 182 21.50 6.07 7.10
N TYR A 183 20.35 6.42 7.66
CA TYR A 183 19.80 5.79 8.87
C TYR A 183 19.61 4.28 8.66
N LYS A 184 18.94 3.91 7.57
CA LYS A 184 18.66 2.50 7.23
C LYS A 184 19.95 1.71 7.03
N PHE A 185 20.95 2.31 6.38
CA PHE A 185 22.25 1.68 6.18
C PHE A 185 22.97 1.45 7.51
N ILE A 186 22.92 2.40 8.42
CA ILE A 186 23.51 2.27 9.76
C ILE A 186 22.77 1.20 10.57
N ALA A 187 21.43 1.19 10.53
CA ALA A 187 20.63 0.27 11.33
C ALA A 187 20.68 -1.17 10.82
N ASP A 188 20.44 -1.37 9.53
CA ASP A 188 20.27 -2.70 8.94
C ASP A 188 21.48 -3.16 8.11
N GLY A 189 22.30 -2.24 7.61
CA GLY A 189 23.53 -2.56 6.91
C GLY A 189 24.67 -2.83 7.85
N LEU A 190 25.07 -1.82 8.59
CA LEU A 190 26.15 -1.90 9.58
C LEU A 190 25.70 -2.55 10.89
N LYS A 191 24.42 -2.52 11.19
CA LYS A 191 23.81 -3.07 12.41
C LYS A 191 24.41 -2.50 13.70
N VAL A 192 24.59 -1.19 13.71
CA VAL A 192 25.10 -0.43 14.87
C VAL A 192 24.11 -0.47 16.04
N PHE A 193 22.81 -0.55 15.74
CA PHE A 193 21.76 -0.73 16.73
C PHE A 193 20.65 -1.61 16.13
N PRO A 194 19.84 -2.28 16.97
CA PRO A 194 18.75 -3.11 16.46
C PRO A 194 17.62 -2.25 15.90
N SER A 195 17.07 -2.64 14.76
CA SER A 195 15.88 -1.99 14.18
C SER A 195 14.64 -2.22 15.02
N GLU A 196 14.53 -3.41 15.63
CA GLU A 196 13.44 -3.75 16.53
C GLU A 196 13.92 -3.63 17.97
N VAL A 197 13.42 -2.62 18.66
CA VAL A 197 13.66 -2.40 20.09
C VAL A 197 12.57 -3.12 20.86
N ASP A 198 12.94 -4.02 21.74
CA ASP A 198 12.01 -4.90 22.45
C ASP A 198 12.25 -4.86 23.95
N PHE A 199 11.17 -4.66 24.73
CA PHE A 199 11.17 -4.70 26.17
C PHE A 199 10.12 -5.68 26.66
N THR A 200 10.55 -6.75 27.32
CA THR A 200 9.64 -7.71 27.94
C THR A 200 9.20 -7.20 29.31
N ILE A 201 7.90 -7.22 29.56
CA ILE A 201 7.32 -6.81 30.85
C ILE A 201 7.22 -8.07 31.72
N LYS A 202 8.22 -8.29 32.57
CA LYS A 202 8.29 -9.52 33.41
C LYS A 202 7.07 -9.75 34.32
N PRO A 203 6.52 -8.73 35.01
CA PRO A 203 5.35 -8.94 35.87
C PRO A 203 4.06 -9.21 35.09
N TYR A 204 4.01 -8.83 33.82
CA TYR A 204 2.83 -8.98 32.96
C TYR A 204 3.12 -10.02 31.88
N LYS A 205 3.04 -11.28 32.26
CA LYS A 205 3.41 -12.42 31.41
C LYS A 205 2.57 -12.48 30.15
N GLY A 206 3.23 -12.72 29.03
CA GLY A 206 2.59 -12.80 27.70
C GLY A 206 2.49 -11.48 26.96
N SER A 207 2.90 -10.37 27.57
CA SER A 207 2.94 -9.06 26.94
C SER A 207 4.37 -8.59 26.65
N ALA A 208 4.52 -7.75 25.66
CA ALA A 208 5.78 -7.07 25.35
C ALA A 208 5.48 -5.68 24.79
N VAL A 209 6.43 -4.77 24.96
CA VAL A 209 6.40 -3.42 24.43
C VAL A 209 7.66 -3.22 23.60
N GLY A 210 7.53 -2.56 22.48
CA GLY A 210 8.67 -2.24 21.65
C GLY A 210 8.28 -1.42 20.44
N ALA A 211 9.27 -1.16 19.60
CA ALA A 211 9.08 -0.40 18.38
C ALA A 211 10.10 -0.82 17.33
N ASP A 212 9.68 -0.87 16.09
CA ASP A 212 10.58 -0.86 14.94
C ASP A 212 11.02 0.59 14.71
N VAL A 213 12.25 0.91 15.07
CA VAL A 213 12.79 2.27 15.02
C VAL A 213 13.24 2.63 13.61
N LEU A 214 12.29 2.64 12.68
CA LEU A 214 12.53 2.78 11.25
C LEU A 214 11.90 4.08 10.70
N PRO A 215 12.59 4.74 9.75
CA PRO A 215 12.13 6.01 9.19
C PRO A 215 10.77 5.92 8.48
N ALA A 216 10.53 4.85 7.76
CA ALA A 216 9.30 4.68 6.99
C ALA A 216 8.05 4.66 7.88
N LEU A 217 8.12 4.00 9.03
CA LEU A 217 6.99 3.91 9.96
C LEU A 217 6.66 5.28 10.58
N LEU A 218 7.67 6.05 10.92
CA LEU A 218 7.50 7.43 11.35
C LEU A 218 6.80 8.27 10.26
N GLY A 219 7.27 8.14 9.03
CA GLY A 219 6.68 8.82 7.88
C GLY A 219 5.23 8.41 7.62
N VAL A 220 4.93 7.13 7.67
CA VAL A 220 3.57 6.60 7.52
C VAL A 220 2.63 7.19 8.59
N GLY A 221 3.06 7.20 9.84
CA GLY A 221 2.26 7.74 10.93
C GLY A 221 1.97 9.23 10.76
N TYR A 222 2.95 9.99 10.33
CA TYR A 222 2.76 11.42 10.05
C TYR A 222 1.76 11.64 8.90
N ILE A 223 1.89 10.89 7.81
CA ILE A 223 1.00 11.02 6.64
C ILE A 223 -0.43 10.58 6.98
N CYS A 224 -0.59 9.46 7.66
CA CYS A 224 -1.91 8.95 8.04
C CYS A 224 -2.63 9.84 9.07
N GLY A 225 -1.89 10.50 9.91
CA GLY A 225 -2.42 11.38 10.94
C GLY A 225 -2.70 10.68 12.28
N PRO A 226 -3.04 11.48 13.31
CA PRO A 226 -3.17 10.96 14.67
C PRO A 226 -4.36 10.01 14.86
N LYS A 227 -5.44 10.23 14.14
CA LYS A 227 -6.68 9.47 14.30
C LYS A 227 -6.50 8.02 13.86
N VAL A 228 -6.04 7.81 12.64
CA VAL A 228 -5.77 6.47 12.09
C VAL A 228 -4.67 5.78 12.88
N SER A 229 -3.59 6.49 13.21
CA SER A 229 -2.50 5.96 14.03
C SER A 229 -3.00 5.49 15.40
N SER A 230 -3.94 6.22 16.01
CA SER A 230 -4.54 5.83 17.30
C SER A 230 -5.42 4.58 17.19
N TYR A 231 -6.14 4.41 16.09
CA TYR A 231 -6.93 3.18 15.87
C TYR A 231 -6.02 1.97 15.69
N LEU A 232 -4.93 2.11 14.97
CA LEU A 232 -3.92 1.05 14.84
C LEU A 232 -3.32 0.69 16.20
N LEU A 233 -2.95 1.68 17.00
CA LEU A 233 -2.39 1.46 18.33
C LEU A 233 -3.42 0.84 19.27
N ALA A 234 -4.69 1.25 19.19
CA ALA A 234 -5.78 0.67 20.00
C ALA A 234 -5.94 -0.82 19.69
N GLY A 235 -5.97 -1.20 18.42
CA GLY A 235 -6.02 -2.61 18.02
C GLY A 235 -4.81 -3.40 18.52
N GLY A 236 -3.61 -2.87 18.37
CA GLY A 236 -2.39 -3.46 18.88
C GLY A 236 -2.38 -3.59 20.40
N SER A 237 -2.91 -2.60 21.10
CA SER A 237 -3.03 -2.63 22.57
C SER A 237 -4.01 -3.71 23.05
N VAL A 238 -5.14 -3.86 22.37
CA VAL A 238 -6.09 -4.95 22.68
C VAL A 238 -5.41 -6.31 22.48
N ALA A 239 -4.65 -6.49 21.41
CA ALA A 239 -3.95 -7.73 21.14
C ALA A 239 -2.85 -8.02 22.16
N TRP A 240 -1.93 -7.07 22.35
CA TRP A 240 -0.70 -7.30 23.10
C TRP A 240 -0.83 -7.07 24.61
N PHE A 241 -1.78 -6.21 25.04
CA PHE A 241 -1.95 -5.88 26.45
C PHE A 241 -3.19 -6.50 27.09
N MET A 242 -4.06 -7.12 26.31
CA MET A 242 -5.27 -7.79 26.82
C MET A 242 -5.33 -9.25 26.39
N ILE A 243 -5.38 -9.54 25.12
CA ILE A 243 -5.62 -10.90 24.59
C ILE A 243 -4.43 -11.82 24.90
N MET A 244 -3.21 -11.38 24.59
CA MET A 244 -2.02 -12.21 24.78
C MET A 244 -1.75 -12.53 26.25
N PRO A 245 -1.82 -11.58 27.19
CA PRO A 245 -1.71 -11.89 28.62
C PRO A 245 -2.81 -12.83 29.14
N LEU A 246 -4.04 -12.71 28.64
CA LEU A 246 -5.12 -13.62 28.99
C LEU A 246 -4.86 -15.05 28.48
N ILE A 247 -4.33 -15.18 27.26
CA ILE A 247 -3.93 -16.48 26.72
C ILE A 247 -2.81 -17.09 27.58
N ALA A 248 -1.83 -16.29 27.96
CA ALA A 248 -0.74 -16.75 28.82
C ALA A 248 -1.23 -17.17 30.21
N LEU A 249 -2.20 -16.46 30.77
CA LEU A 249 -2.76 -16.74 32.09
C LEU A 249 -3.58 -18.04 32.10
N PHE A 250 -4.45 -18.22 31.11
CA PHE A 250 -5.38 -19.37 31.08
C PHE A 250 -4.85 -20.57 30.31
N GLY A 251 -3.86 -20.39 29.44
CA GLY A 251 -3.30 -21.47 28.63
C GLY A 251 -2.42 -22.43 29.43
N GLY A 252 -1.66 -21.93 30.38
CA GLY A 252 -0.79 -22.75 31.24
C GLY A 252 0.12 -23.67 30.45
N ASP A 253 0.26 -24.89 30.91
CA ASP A 253 1.09 -25.94 30.28
C ASP A 253 0.37 -26.71 29.17
N ASN A 254 -0.83 -26.29 28.81
CA ASN A 254 -1.63 -26.93 27.77
C ASN A 254 -1.10 -26.61 26.36
N ILE A 255 -1.13 -27.61 25.50
CA ILE A 255 -0.89 -27.44 24.07
C ILE A 255 -2.25 -27.19 23.44
N ILE A 256 -2.48 -25.95 23.00
CA ILE A 256 -3.74 -25.54 22.40
C ILE A 256 -3.49 -25.34 20.89
N GLY A 257 -4.26 -26.05 20.05
CA GLY A 257 -4.15 -25.85 18.61
C GLY A 257 -4.41 -24.39 18.21
N PRO A 258 -3.74 -23.89 17.17
CA PRO A 258 -2.86 -24.55 16.20
C PRO A 258 -1.38 -24.72 16.64
N ALA A 259 -1.04 -24.32 17.85
CA ALA A 259 0.32 -24.42 18.35
C ALA A 259 0.74 -25.87 18.63
N LEU A 260 2.04 -26.12 18.54
CA LEU A 260 2.65 -27.43 18.78
C LEU A 260 3.40 -27.51 20.11
N ILE A 261 3.53 -26.38 20.82
CA ILE A 261 4.22 -26.30 22.11
C ILE A 261 3.26 -25.75 23.18
N PRO A 262 3.53 -26.04 24.48
CA PRO A 262 2.71 -25.46 25.56
C PRO A 262 2.76 -23.94 25.57
N VAL A 263 1.65 -23.32 25.94
CA VAL A 263 1.53 -21.85 26.02
C VAL A 263 2.54 -21.26 26.99
N SER A 264 2.82 -21.93 28.09
CA SER A 264 3.80 -21.50 29.10
C SER A 264 5.24 -21.36 28.57
N GLN A 265 5.57 -22.06 27.48
CA GLN A 265 6.89 -22.03 26.85
C GLN A 265 6.96 -21.02 25.70
N MET A 266 5.88 -20.31 25.41
CA MET A 266 5.84 -19.35 24.29
C MET A 266 6.35 -17.98 24.71
N SER A 267 7.16 -17.39 23.83
CA SER A 267 7.44 -15.96 23.87
C SER A 267 6.20 -15.15 23.46
N PRO A 268 6.10 -13.85 23.77
CA PRO A 268 5.00 -13.03 23.30
C PRO A 268 4.79 -13.09 21.77
N SER A 269 5.88 -13.06 20.99
CA SER A 269 5.79 -13.16 19.52
C SER A 269 5.24 -14.52 19.06
N GLN A 270 5.51 -15.59 19.77
CA GLN A 270 4.96 -16.92 19.49
C GLN A 270 3.46 -16.98 19.81
N ILE A 271 3.02 -16.38 20.92
CA ILE A 271 1.59 -16.28 21.26
C ILE A 271 0.86 -15.49 20.17
N TRP A 272 1.42 -14.37 19.76
CA TRP A 272 0.86 -13.60 18.67
C TRP A 272 0.75 -14.41 17.38
N SER A 273 1.81 -15.06 16.98
CA SER A 273 1.90 -15.82 15.74
C SER A 273 0.97 -17.05 15.73
N ASN A 274 0.77 -17.70 16.86
CA ASN A 274 -0.06 -18.91 16.95
C ASN A 274 -1.56 -18.62 17.13
N TYR A 275 -1.93 -17.52 17.77
CA TYR A 275 -3.32 -17.25 18.13
C TYR A 275 -3.84 -15.90 17.65
N VAL A 276 -3.18 -14.82 18.02
CA VAL A 276 -3.68 -13.47 17.82
C VAL A 276 -3.73 -13.11 16.35
N ARG A 277 -2.80 -13.60 15.56
CA ARG A 277 -2.76 -13.39 14.12
C ARG A 277 -4.05 -13.89 13.43
N TYR A 278 -4.58 -15.04 13.85
CA TYR A 278 -5.84 -15.57 13.32
C TYR A 278 -7.05 -14.74 13.76
N ILE A 279 -7.03 -14.24 14.99
CA ILE A 279 -8.07 -13.32 15.49
C ILE A 279 -8.05 -12.04 14.67
N GLY A 280 -6.87 -11.46 14.47
CA GLY A 280 -6.69 -10.27 13.64
C GLY A 280 -7.11 -10.50 12.19
N ALA A 281 -6.79 -11.66 11.63
CA ALA A 281 -7.20 -12.03 10.28
C ALA A 281 -8.73 -12.08 10.14
N GLY A 282 -9.42 -12.68 11.09
CA GLY A 282 -10.88 -12.70 11.14
C GLY A 282 -11.49 -11.30 11.25
N ALA A 283 -10.89 -10.45 12.08
CA ALA A 283 -11.33 -9.06 12.21
C ALA A 283 -11.13 -8.25 10.92
N VAL A 284 -10.00 -8.42 10.24
CA VAL A 284 -9.72 -7.74 8.96
C VAL A 284 -10.67 -8.23 7.87
N ALA A 285 -10.91 -9.53 7.79
CA ALA A 285 -11.85 -10.09 6.83
C ALA A 285 -13.28 -9.57 7.06
N ALA A 286 -13.74 -9.57 8.30
CA ALA A 286 -15.04 -9.02 8.66
C ALA A 286 -15.13 -7.52 8.38
N GLY A 287 -14.09 -6.77 8.69
CA GLY A 287 -14.00 -5.34 8.36
C GLY A 287 -14.09 -5.07 6.86
N GLY A 288 -13.43 -5.87 6.05
CA GLY A 288 -13.51 -5.80 4.59
C GLY A 288 -14.92 -6.07 4.08
N ILE A 289 -15.57 -7.12 4.59
CA ILE A 289 -16.95 -7.47 4.23
C ILE A 289 -17.94 -6.38 4.67
N LEU A 290 -17.80 -5.87 5.88
CA LEU A 290 -18.66 -4.79 6.39
C LEU A 290 -18.52 -3.51 5.55
N SER A 291 -17.30 -3.16 5.17
CA SER A 291 -17.04 -2.03 4.26
C SER A 291 -17.70 -2.24 2.89
N LEU A 292 -17.62 -3.46 2.35
CA LEU A 292 -18.28 -3.81 1.10
C LEU A 292 -19.80 -3.65 1.21
N ILE A 293 -20.41 -4.20 2.28
CA ILE A 293 -21.86 -4.12 2.50
C ILE A 293 -22.31 -2.66 2.61
N LYS A 294 -21.59 -1.83 3.37
CA LYS A 294 -21.91 -0.40 3.50
C LYS A 294 -21.79 0.36 2.20
N SER A 295 -20.84 0.00 1.37
CA SER A 295 -20.58 0.64 0.09
C SER A 295 -21.52 0.15 -1.01
N LEU A 296 -22.20 -0.99 -0.82
CA LEU A 296 -23.00 -1.64 -1.84
C LEU A 296 -24.09 -0.74 -2.44
N PRO A 297 -24.90 0.02 -1.66
CA PRO A 297 -25.91 0.93 -2.24
C PRO A 297 -25.29 1.98 -3.15
N LEU A 298 -24.14 2.51 -2.79
CA LEU A 298 -23.42 3.48 -3.59
C LEU A 298 -22.83 2.84 -4.85
N ILE A 299 -22.26 1.64 -4.73
CA ILE A 299 -21.72 0.87 -5.86
C ILE A 299 -22.83 0.65 -6.90
N VAL A 300 -24.00 0.19 -6.45
CA VAL A 300 -25.15 -0.05 -7.34
C VAL A 300 -25.59 1.25 -7.99
N ARG A 301 -25.68 2.34 -7.23
CA ARG A 301 -26.07 3.65 -7.75
C ARG A 301 -25.07 4.18 -8.78
N THR A 302 -23.77 4.10 -8.45
CA THR A 302 -22.69 4.53 -9.35
C THR A 302 -22.70 3.73 -10.64
N PHE A 303 -22.88 2.41 -10.55
CA PHE A 303 -22.98 1.53 -11.70
C PHE A 303 -24.19 1.86 -12.58
N LYS A 304 -25.36 2.07 -11.98
CA LYS A 304 -26.56 2.47 -12.72
C LYS A 304 -26.38 3.81 -13.42
N GLN A 305 -25.74 4.78 -12.76
CA GLN A 305 -25.45 6.08 -13.37
C GLN A 305 -24.47 5.96 -14.54
N ALA A 306 -23.45 5.14 -14.41
CA ALA A 306 -22.50 4.86 -15.48
C ALA A 306 -23.18 4.21 -16.68
N LEU A 307 -24.08 3.26 -16.47
CA LEU A 307 -24.87 2.65 -17.55
C LEU A 307 -25.83 3.61 -18.22
N LYS A 308 -26.47 4.51 -17.46
CA LYS A 308 -27.35 5.54 -18.03
C LYS A 308 -26.59 6.58 -18.84
N GLY A 309 -25.36 6.88 -18.47
CA GLY A 309 -24.47 7.75 -19.22
C GLY A 309 -23.90 7.12 -20.49
N TYR A 310 -24.02 5.80 -20.63
CA TYR A 310 -23.54 5.06 -21.78
C TYR A 310 -24.41 5.35 -23.00
N GLY A 311 -23.82 5.86 -24.07
CA GLY A 311 -24.51 6.19 -25.31
C GLY A 311 -25.21 7.56 -25.33
N LYS A 312 -25.25 8.30 -24.24
CA LYS A 312 -25.63 9.71 -24.26
C LYS A 312 -24.39 10.54 -24.60
N LYS A 313 -24.43 11.21 -25.74
CA LYS A 313 -23.49 12.30 -25.98
C LYS A 313 -23.72 13.33 -24.88
N ALA A 314 -22.66 13.68 -24.15
CA ALA A 314 -22.74 14.75 -23.19
C ALA A 314 -23.33 15.98 -23.85
N ASP A 315 -24.42 16.50 -23.30
CA ASP A 315 -24.99 17.82 -23.68
C ASP A 315 -24.04 18.90 -23.19
N GLY A 316 -22.90 19.01 -23.84
CA GLY A 316 -21.87 19.95 -23.47
C GLY A 316 -20.75 19.93 -24.49
N VAL A 317 -20.06 21.05 -24.58
CA VAL A 317 -18.90 21.16 -25.44
C VAL A 317 -17.92 20.04 -25.09
N GLU A 318 -17.66 19.13 -26.04
CA GLU A 318 -16.58 18.15 -25.89
C GLU A 318 -15.29 18.93 -25.69
N SER A 319 -14.82 18.96 -24.45
CA SER A 319 -13.55 19.56 -24.13
C SER A 319 -12.49 18.49 -23.96
N ARG A 320 -11.23 18.89 -24.04
CA ARG A 320 -10.10 18.04 -23.70
C ARG A 320 -10.27 17.35 -22.31
N LEU A 321 -10.88 18.06 -21.37
CA LEU A 321 -11.03 17.63 -19.98
C LEU A 321 -12.08 16.53 -19.76
N THR A 322 -12.91 16.24 -20.75
CA THR A 322 -13.97 15.23 -20.66
C THR A 322 -13.67 13.95 -21.44
N LYS A 323 -12.53 13.92 -22.13
CA LYS A 323 -12.16 12.78 -22.98
C LYS A 323 -11.46 11.69 -22.19
N ASP A 324 -12.20 10.63 -21.89
CA ASP A 324 -11.66 9.36 -21.41
C ASP A 324 -11.26 8.45 -22.57
N ILE A 325 -10.56 7.37 -22.28
CA ILE A 325 -10.41 6.27 -23.24
C ILE A 325 -11.82 5.82 -23.65
N PRO A 326 -12.11 5.67 -24.94
CA PRO A 326 -13.46 5.30 -25.39
C PRO A 326 -13.94 4.00 -24.75
N MET A 327 -15.21 3.98 -24.34
CA MET A 327 -15.79 2.84 -23.62
C MET A 327 -15.73 1.53 -24.42
N MET A 328 -15.76 1.62 -25.75
CA MET A 328 -15.57 0.45 -26.61
C MET A 328 -14.21 -0.21 -26.37
N PHE A 329 -13.13 0.56 -26.28
CA PHE A 329 -11.80 0.04 -25.99
C PHE A 329 -11.70 -0.55 -24.58
N VAL A 330 -12.39 0.05 -23.61
CA VAL A 330 -12.45 -0.47 -22.24
C VAL A 330 -13.12 -1.86 -22.22
N VAL A 331 -14.28 -1.98 -22.83
CA VAL A 331 -15.03 -3.24 -22.89
C VAL A 331 -14.26 -4.30 -23.67
N LEU A 332 -13.71 -3.97 -24.82
CA LEU A 332 -12.89 -4.88 -25.62
C LEU A 332 -11.63 -5.31 -24.85
N GLY A 333 -10.98 -4.39 -24.16
CA GLY A 333 -9.81 -4.69 -23.33
C GLY A 333 -10.13 -5.66 -22.21
N ILE A 334 -11.22 -5.46 -21.50
CA ILE A 334 -11.69 -6.37 -20.45
C ILE A 334 -11.98 -7.75 -21.03
N GLY A 335 -12.67 -7.82 -22.17
CA GLY A 335 -12.96 -9.08 -22.85
C GLY A 335 -11.71 -9.82 -23.28
N VAL A 336 -10.74 -9.12 -23.86
CA VAL A 336 -9.45 -9.70 -24.27
C VAL A 336 -8.68 -10.24 -23.07
N LEU A 337 -8.62 -9.49 -21.97
CA LEU A 337 -7.95 -9.92 -20.74
C LEU A 337 -8.63 -11.15 -20.13
N ALA A 338 -9.96 -11.22 -20.15
CA ALA A 338 -10.70 -12.38 -19.69
C ALA A 338 -10.39 -13.63 -20.53
N ILE A 339 -10.33 -13.48 -21.85
CA ILE A 339 -9.98 -14.57 -22.76
C ILE A 339 -8.53 -15.02 -22.54
N ILE A 340 -7.61 -14.09 -22.35
CA ILE A 340 -6.20 -14.41 -22.05
C ILE A 340 -6.09 -15.19 -20.75
N MET A 341 -6.80 -14.78 -19.69
CA MET A 341 -6.82 -15.52 -18.44
C MET A 341 -7.31 -16.95 -18.60
N TRP A 342 -8.32 -17.14 -19.43
CA TRP A 342 -8.93 -18.46 -19.63
C TRP A 342 -8.07 -19.39 -20.47
N LEU A 343 -7.44 -18.87 -21.54
CA LEU A 343 -6.82 -19.71 -22.57
C LEU A 343 -5.31 -19.92 -22.38
N ILE A 344 -4.59 -19.07 -21.63
CA ILE A 344 -3.14 -19.20 -21.48
C ILE A 344 -2.80 -20.21 -20.38
N PRO A 345 -2.06 -21.31 -20.70
CA PRO A 345 -1.71 -22.35 -19.73
C PRO A 345 -0.79 -21.86 -18.60
N ALA A 346 -0.05 -20.77 -18.81
CA ALA A 346 0.84 -20.18 -17.81
C ALA A 346 0.09 -19.56 -16.64
N ILE A 347 -1.21 -19.29 -16.80
CA ILE A 347 -2.06 -18.75 -15.74
C ILE A 347 -2.96 -19.88 -15.25
N PRO A 348 -2.88 -20.29 -13.97
CA PRO A 348 -3.68 -21.39 -13.44
C PRO A 348 -5.12 -20.96 -13.16
N VAL A 349 -5.82 -20.47 -14.18
CA VAL A 349 -7.17 -19.92 -14.09
C VAL A 349 -8.06 -20.60 -15.14
N ASN A 350 -9.20 -21.13 -14.72
CA ASN A 350 -10.22 -21.68 -15.62
C ASN A 350 -11.31 -20.63 -15.90
N LEU A 351 -12.31 -20.98 -16.71
CA LEU A 351 -13.41 -20.08 -17.06
C LEU A 351 -14.16 -19.57 -15.82
N LEU A 352 -14.43 -20.42 -14.84
CA LEU A 352 -15.09 -20.02 -13.58
C LEU A 352 -14.25 -19.00 -12.82
N SER A 353 -12.95 -19.24 -12.71
CA SER A 353 -12.01 -18.32 -12.06
C SER A 353 -11.93 -16.97 -12.77
N ALA A 354 -11.94 -16.97 -14.11
CA ALA A 354 -11.95 -15.74 -14.90
C ALA A 354 -13.24 -14.93 -14.64
N ILE A 355 -14.39 -15.58 -14.56
CA ILE A 355 -15.66 -14.93 -14.23
C ILE A 355 -15.62 -14.34 -12.82
N ILE A 356 -15.10 -15.07 -11.84
CA ILE A 356 -14.94 -14.59 -10.46
C ILE A 356 -14.06 -13.34 -10.44
N ILE A 357 -12.94 -13.33 -11.14
CA ILE A 357 -12.02 -12.20 -11.21
C ILE A 357 -12.72 -10.97 -11.79
N ILE A 358 -13.47 -11.12 -12.88
CA ILE A 358 -14.16 -9.98 -13.50
C ILE A 358 -15.22 -9.40 -12.56
N ILE A 359 -16.04 -10.23 -11.95
CA ILE A 359 -17.14 -9.79 -11.07
C ILE A 359 -16.57 -9.15 -9.80
N PHE A 360 -15.76 -9.88 -9.06
CA PHE A 360 -15.19 -9.38 -7.80
C PHE A 360 -14.18 -8.26 -8.03
N GLY A 361 -13.43 -8.35 -9.13
CA GLY A 361 -12.49 -7.30 -9.52
C GLY A 361 -13.19 -5.95 -9.72
N PHE A 362 -14.31 -5.94 -10.43
CA PHE A 362 -15.09 -4.72 -10.64
C PHE A 362 -15.67 -4.18 -9.31
N PHE A 363 -16.25 -5.04 -8.48
CA PHE A 363 -16.75 -4.63 -7.18
C PHE A 363 -15.65 -4.03 -6.30
N PHE A 364 -14.54 -4.71 -6.17
CA PHE A 364 -13.44 -4.24 -5.33
C PHE A 364 -12.72 -3.04 -5.91
N ALA A 365 -12.64 -2.92 -7.23
CA ALA A 365 -12.15 -1.69 -7.86
C ALA A 365 -13.01 -0.48 -7.48
N THR A 366 -14.32 -0.63 -7.49
CA THR A 366 -15.26 0.41 -7.10
C THR A 366 -15.13 0.77 -5.62
N VAL A 367 -15.10 -0.24 -4.75
CA VAL A 367 -14.92 -0.05 -3.31
C VAL A 367 -13.59 0.63 -3.01
N SER A 368 -12.51 0.15 -3.60
CA SER A 368 -11.17 0.69 -3.43
C SER A 368 -11.10 2.15 -3.86
N SER A 369 -11.61 2.46 -5.04
CA SER A 369 -11.60 3.83 -5.57
C SER A 369 -12.35 4.81 -4.67
N ARG A 370 -13.49 4.39 -4.12
CA ARG A 370 -14.24 5.22 -3.19
C ARG A 370 -13.58 5.33 -1.83
N MET A 371 -13.11 4.22 -1.27
CA MET A 371 -12.43 4.21 0.05
C MET A 371 -11.18 5.09 0.02
N VAL A 372 -10.40 5.00 -1.04
CA VAL A 372 -9.23 5.84 -1.23
C VAL A 372 -9.62 7.33 -1.29
N GLY A 373 -10.74 7.64 -1.91
CA GLY A 373 -11.29 9.01 -1.92
C GLY A 373 -11.66 9.54 -0.55
N LEU A 374 -12.07 8.67 0.35
CA LEU A 374 -12.46 9.04 1.72
C LEU A 374 -11.27 9.07 2.69
N VAL A 375 -10.40 8.07 2.63
CA VAL A 375 -9.40 7.83 3.69
C VAL A 375 -7.96 7.82 3.19
N GLY A 376 -7.73 7.96 1.89
CA GLY A 376 -6.41 7.92 1.27
C GLY A 376 -5.94 6.50 0.94
N SER A 377 -4.91 6.41 0.10
CA SER A 377 -4.36 5.14 -0.40
C SER A 377 -3.72 4.30 0.70
N SER A 378 -3.08 4.93 1.67
CA SER A 378 -2.41 4.23 2.79
C SER A 378 -3.38 3.46 3.68
N ASN A 379 -4.63 3.86 3.72
CA ASN A 379 -5.69 3.25 4.52
C ASN A 379 -6.67 2.43 3.68
N ASN A 380 -6.36 2.20 2.41
CA ASN A 380 -7.19 1.38 1.53
C ASN A 380 -7.17 -0.08 2.01
N PRO A 381 -8.35 -0.70 2.22
CA PRO A 381 -8.43 -2.05 2.77
C PRO A 381 -8.16 -3.15 1.74
N VAL A 382 -7.08 -3.05 0.98
CA VAL A 382 -6.73 -4.00 -0.08
C VAL A 382 -6.56 -5.42 0.47
N SER A 383 -5.89 -5.55 1.62
CA SER A 383 -5.71 -6.87 2.25
C SER A 383 -7.02 -7.48 2.71
N GLY A 384 -7.95 -6.69 3.27
CA GLY A 384 -9.28 -7.16 3.66
C GLY A 384 -10.09 -7.65 2.46
N MET A 385 -10.06 -6.91 1.36
CA MET A 385 -10.70 -7.30 0.12
C MET A 385 -10.10 -8.59 -0.45
N ALA A 386 -8.78 -8.73 -0.40
CA ALA A 386 -8.09 -9.94 -0.84
C ALA A 386 -8.47 -11.14 0.04
N ILE A 387 -8.53 -10.98 1.35
CA ILE A 387 -8.95 -12.05 2.27
C ILE A 387 -10.39 -12.50 1.98
N ALA A 388 -11.31 -11.55 1.84
CA ALA A 388 -12.70 -11.87 1.49
C ALA A 388 -12.78 -12.64 0.17
N THR A 389 -12.04 -12.21 -0.83
CA THR A 389 -11.95 -12.88 -2.12
C THR A 389 -11.39 -14.31 -1.99
N LEU A 390 -10.31 -14.47 -1.24
CA LEU A 390 -9.69 -15.77 -1.02
C LEU A 390 -10.62 -16.74 -0.30
N LEU A 391 -11.34 -16.28 0.72
CA LEU A 391 -12.32 -17.11 1.43
C LEU A 391 -13.40 -17.60 0.49
N ILE A 392 -13.98 -16.71 -0.30
CA ILE A 392 -15.07 -17.04 -1.23
C ILE A 392 -14.55 -17.91 -2.37
N SER A 393 -13.45 -17.54 -3.00
CA SER A 393 -12.87 -18.26 -4.14
C SER A 393 -12.38 -19.65 -3.74
N SER A 394 -11.72 -19.77 -2.59
CA SER A 394 -11.27 -21.07 -2.07
C SER A 394 -12.45 -21.98 -1.79
N ALA A 395 -13.52 -21.46 -1.19
CA ALA A 395 -14.74 -22.23 -0.94
C ALA A 395 -15.38 -22.71 -2.24
N ILE A 396 -15.49 -21.84 -3.24
CA ILE A 396 -16.04 -22.20 -4.57
C ILE A 396 -15.17 -23.24 -5.26
N LEU A 397 -13.86 -23.07 -5.28
CA LEU A 397 -12.93 -24.01 -5.90
C LEU A 397 -12.98 -25.37 -5.21
N LYS A 398 -13.04 -25.39 -3.88
CA LYS A 398 -13.20 -26.62 -3.12
C LYS A 398 -14.50 -27.35 -3.47
N ALA A 399 -15.60 -26.62 -3.56
CA ALA A 399 -16.91 -27.17 -3.92
C ALA A 399 -16.95 -27.74 -5.35
N THR A 400 -16.17 -27.19 -6.27
CA THR A 400 -16.08 -27.66 -7.67
C THR A 400 -15.02 -28.73 -7.88
N GLY A 401 -14.36 -29.22 -6.82
CA GLY A 401 -13.40 -30.32 -6.89
C GLY A 401 -11.95 -29.90 -7.15
N ALA A 402 -11.65 -28.61 -7.23
CA ALA A 402 -10.28 -28.10 -7.31
C ALA A 402 -9.65 -28.10 -5.91
N VAL A 403 -8.99 -29.19 -5.56
CA VAL A 403 -8.42 -29.43 -4.23
C VAL A 403 -6.90 -29.63 -4.33
N GLY A 404 -6.22 -29.62 -3.18
CA GLY A 404 -4.79 -29.82 -3.08
C GLY A 404 -3.99 -28.60 -3.52
N MET A 405 -2.72 -28.78 -3.83
CA MET A 405 -1.81 -27.70 -4.19
C MET A 405 -2.28 -26.92 -5.43
N LYS A 406 -2.81 -27.61 -6.42
CA LYS A 406 -3.37 -26.98 -7.63
C LYS A 406 -4.51 -26.02 -7.32
N GLY A 407 -5.42 -26.43 -6.43
CA GLY A 407 -6.53 -25.57 -5.98
C GLY A 407 -6.02 -24.37 -5.18
N MET A 408 -5.05 -24.55 -4.31
CA MET A 408 -4.44 -23.48 -3.51
C MET A 408 -3.72 -22.46 -4.40
N VAL A 409 -2.95 -22.90 -5.37
CA VAL A 409 -2.28 -22.03 -6.34
C VAL A 409 -3.30 -21.25 -7.18
N ALA A 410 -4.37 -21.89 -7.62
CA ALA A 410 -5.44 -21.21 -8.34
C ALA A 410 -6.12 -20.13 -7.47
N ALA A 411 -6.40 -20.42 -6.21
CA ALA A 411 -7.00 -19.47 -5.28
C ALA A 411 -6.10 -18.25 -5.05
N ILE A 412 -4.81 -18.46 -4.82
CA ILE A 412 -3.84 -17.35 -4.66
C ILE A 412 -3.70 -16.56 -5.95
N SER A 413 -3.72 -17.20 -7.10
CA SER A 413 -3.65 -16.49 -8.39
C SER A 413 -4.87 -15.57 -8.59
N ILE A 414 -6.06 -16.03 -8.27
CA ILE A 414 -7.28 -15.21 -8.27
C ILE A 414 -7.15 -14.05 -7.28
N GLY A 415 -6.74 -14.34 -6.06
CA GLY A 415 -6.53 -13.33 -5.02
C GLY A 415 -5.48 -12.31 -5.40
N SER A 416 -4.41 -12.71 -6.06
CA SER A 416 -3.35 -11.83 -6.54
C SER A 416 -3.86 -10.85 -7.60
N VAL A 417 -4.60 -11.35 -8.58
CA VAL A 417 -5.18 -10.49 -9.62
C VAL A 417 -6.12 -9.47 -9.00
N ILE A 418 -7.01 -9.89 -8.09
CA ILE A 418 -7.99 -8.99 -7.46
C ILE A 418 -7.32 -8.00 -6.52
N CYS A 419 -6.29 -8.41 -5.79
CA CYS A 419 -5.51 -7.52 -4.94
C CYS A 419 -4.83 -6.41 -5.76
N ILE A 420 -4.26 -6.76 -6.89
CA ILE A 420 -3.64 -5.80 -7.81
C ILE A 420 -4.70 -4.88 -8.44
N ILE A 421 -5.86 -5.42 -8.83
CA ILE A 421 -6.99 -4.62 -9.33
C ILE A 421 -7.38 -3.56 -8.30
N ALA A 422 -7.57 -3.96 -7.04
CA ALA A 422 -7.98 -3.04 -5.98
C ALA A 422 -6.93 -1.96 -5.71
N ALA A 423 -5.66 -2.34 -5.65
CA ALA A 423 -4.55 -1.40 -5.44
C ALA A 423 -4.45 -0.38 -6.59
N ILE A 424 -4.49 -0.85 -7.82
CA ILE A 424 -4.39 -0.02 -9.02
C ILE A 424 -5.62 0.88 -9.19
N ALA A 425 -6.81 0.37 -8.96
CA ALA A 425 -8.02 1.19 -9.05
C ALA A 425 -8.01 2.35 -8.05
N GLY A 426 -7.57 2.08 -6.83
CA GLY A 426 -7.41 3.11 -5.81
C GLY A 426 -6.40 4.19 -6.21
N ASP A 427 -5.21 3.78 -6.60
CA ASP A 427 -4.16 4.73 -7.00
C ASP A 427 -4.52 5.48 -8.29
N THR A 428 -5.14 4.82 -9.26
CA THR A 428 -5.63 5.47 -10.48
C THR A 428 -6.66 6.54 -10.15
N SER A 429 -7.55 6.29 -9.19
CA SER A 429 -8.54 7.29 -8.76
C SER A 429 -7.89 8.54 -8.16
N GLN A 430 -6.85 8.38 -7.35
CA GLN A 430 -6.08 9.49 -6.82
C GLN A 430 -5.38 10.28 -7.93
N ASP A 431 -4.73 9.59 -8.84
CA ASP A 431 -4.04 10.22 -9.98
C ASP A 431 -5.00 10.98 -10.89
N LEU A 432 -6.17 10.41 -11.17
CA LEU A 432 -7.19 11.07 -11.99
C LEU A 432 -7.78 12.28 -11.27
N LYS A 433 -7.88 12.25 -9.94
CA LYS A 433 -8.27 13.43 -9.15
C LYS A 433 -7.22 14.54 -9.26
N THR A 434 -5.95 14.19 -9.16
CA THR A 434 -4.85 15.13 -9.39
C THR A 434 -4.98 15.77 -10.78
N GLY A 435 -5.17 14.93 -11.80
CA GLY A 435 -5.35 15.40 -13.18
C GLY A 435 -6.56 16.29 -13.36
N TYR A 436 -7.68 15.97 -12.70
CA TYR A 436 -8.88 16.79 -12.72
C TYR A 436 -8.64 18.19 -12.17
N ILE A 437 -7.91 18.29 -11.07
CA ILE A 437 -7.60 19.57 -10.42
C ILE A 437 -6.62 20.40 -11.25
N VAL A 438 -5.57 19.78 -11.78
CA VAL A 438 -4.56 20.52 -12.58
C VAL A 438 -4.97 20.75 -14.03
N GLY A 439 -5.98 20.06 -14.52
CA GLY A 439 -6.47 20.23 -15.89
C GLY A 439 -5.80 19.33 -16.91
N ALA A 440 -5.39 18.13 -16.52
CA ALA A 440 -4.83 17.13 -17.42
C ALA A 440 -5.92 16.50 -18.31
N THR A 441 -5.49 15.97 -19.45
CA THR A 441 -6.37 15.24 -20.37
C THR A 441 -6.55 13.80 -19.85
N PRO A 442 -7.78 13.37 -19.51
CA PRO A 442 -7.98 12.07 -18.87
C PRO A 442 -7.48 10.88 -19.67
N TYR A 443 -7.75 10.79 -20.97
CA TYR A 443 -7.33 9.63 -21.78
C TYR A 443 -5.80 9.51 -21.87
N LYS A 444 -5.07 10.62 -21.87
CA LYS A 444 -3.60 10.60 -21.86
C LYS A 444 -3.06 10.12 -20.52
N GLN A 445 -3.66 10.57 -19.43
CA GLN A 445 -3.29 10.12 -18.09
C GLN A 445 -3.61 8.63 -17.90
N GLN A 446 -4.74 8.16 -18.39
CA GLN A 446 -5.11 6.76 -18.39
C GLN A 446 -4.12 5.90 -19.21
N ALA A 447 -3.67 6.40 -20.36
CA ALA A 447 -2.60 5.75 -21.12
C ALA A 447 -1.28 5.69 -20.33
N GLY A 448 -0.95 6.73 -19.59
CA GLY A 448 0.21 6.75 -18.68
C GLY A 448 0.10 5.70 -17.58
N GLU A 449 -1.08 5.53 -16.99
CA GLU A 449 -1.34 4.45 -16.02
C GLU A 449 -1.06 3.07 -16.64
N LEU A 450 -1.51 2.82 -17.84
CA LEU A 450 -1.26 1.56 -18.54
C LEU A 450 0.22 1.33 -18.80
N ILE A 451 0.98 2.36 -19.14
CA ILE A 451 2.43 2.27 -19.31
C ILE A 451 3.11 1.90 -18.00
N GLY A 452 2.77 2.57 -16.92
CA GLY A 452 3.31 2.28 -15.58
C GLY A 452 3.02 0.86 -15.13
N VAL A 453 1.81 0.38 -15.36
CA VAL A 453 1.40 -1.00 -15.09
C VAL A 453 2.24 -1.99 -15.90
N ALA A 454 2.39 -1.77 -17.20
CA ALA A 454 3.13 -2.69 -18.07
C ALA A 454 4.59 -2.83 -17.62
N VAL A 455 5.25 -1.72 -17.33
CA VAL A 455 6.64 -1.71 -16.89
C VAL A 455 6.80 -2.43 -15.54
N SER A 456 5.95 -2.12 -14.59
CA SER A 456 6.03 -2.73 -13.26
C SER A 456 5.66 -4.21 -13.29
N ALA A 457 4.71 -4.61 -14.10
CA ALA A 457 4.35 -6.01 -14.27
C ALA A 457 5.53 -6.86 -14.77
N ILE A 458 6.35 -6.30 -15.66
CA ILE A 458 7.55 -6.97 -16.15
C ILE A 458 8.63 -7.04 -15.06
N THR A 459 8.80 -5.99 -14.25
CA THR A 459 9.91 -5.86 -13.31
C THR A 459 9.63 -6.46 -11.93
N VAL A 460 8.37 -6.54 -11.51
CA VAL A 460 8.00 -7.02 -10.16
C VAL A 460 8.45 -8.46 -9.90
N GLY A 461 8.40 -9.31 -10.90
CA GLY A 461 8.88 -10.69 -10.78
C GLY A 461 10.35 -10.76 -10.42
N GLY A 462 11.18 -9.94 -11.07
CA GLY A 462 12.61 -9.84 -10.78
C GLY A 462 12.88 -9.37 -9.35
N VAL A 463 12.13 -8.38 -8.88
CA VAL A 463 12.23 -7.89 -7.49
C VAL A 463 11.86 -8.99 -6.49
N LEU A 464 10.78 -9.72 -6.75
CA LEU A 464 10.35 -10.82 -5.88
C LEU A 464 11.40 -11.94 -5.83
N TYR A 465 12.00 -12.29 -6.97
CA TYR A 465 13.09 -13.27 -7.01
C TYR A 465 14.31 -12.79 -6.23
N LEU A 466 14.73 -11.53 -6.41
CA LEU A 466 15.86 -10.95 -5.70
C LEU A 466 15.65 -11.01 -4.18
N LEU A 467 14.52 -10.56 -3.70
CA LEU A 467 14.24 -10.49 -2.27
C LEU A 467 14.14 -11.89 -1.65
N ASN A 468 13.55 -12.84 -2.35
CA ASN A 468 13.49 -14.23 -1.89
C ASN A 468 14.89 -14.86 -1.83
N ALA A 469 15.72 -14.62 -2.83
CA ALA A 469 17.09 -15.12 -2.86
C ALA A 469 17.97 -14.50 -1.76
N ALA A 470 17.72 -13.22 -1.43
CA ALA A 470 18.48 -12.50 -0.41
C ALA A 470 18.20 -13.03 1.00
N TRP A 471 16.92 -13.15 1.37
CA TRP A 471 16.52 -13.44 2.76
C TRP A 471 15.46 -14.53 2.90
N GLY A 472 14.71 -14.82 1.87
CA GLY A 472 13.57 -15.73 1.90
C GLY A 472 12.34 -15.12 2.58
N TYR A 473 11.15 -15.43 2.07
CA TYR A 473 9.90 -14.95 2.64
C TYR A 473 9.55 -15.72 3.91
N GLY A 474 9.05 -15.02 4.90
CA GLY A 474 8.77 -15.57 6.23
C GLY A 474 9.98 -15.54 7.18
N SER A 475 11.14 -15.04 6.74
CA SER A 475 12.32 -14.84 7.57
C SER A 475 12.18 -13.59 8.46
N THR A 476 13.11 -13.41 9.38
CA THR A 476 13.16 -12.21 10.24
C THR A 476 13.33 -10.94 9.42
N GLU A 477 14.11 -10.99 8.34
CA GLU A 477 14.35 -9.84 7.46
C GLU A 477 13.15 -9.50 6.57
N LEU A 478 12.46 -10.54 6.07
CA LEU A 478 11.28 -10.40 5.23
C LEU A 478 10.14 -11.27 5.79
N PRO A 479 9.45 -10.80 6.84
CA PRO A 479 8.36 -11.58 7.42
C PRO A 479 7.19 -11.84 6.47
N ALA A 480 7.01 -11.00 5.46
CA ALA A 480 5.90 -11.05 4.51
C ALA A 480 4.55 -11.31 5.21
N PRO A 481 4.14 -10.43 6.13
CA PRO A 481 3.00 -10.74 7.00
C PRO A 481 1.70 -10.92 6.23
N GLN A 482 1.46 -10.11 5.21
CA GLN A 482 0.24 -10.18 4.41
C GLN A 482 0.20 -11.48 3.57
N ALA A 483 1.29 -11.82 2.89
CA ALA A 483 1.35 -13.05 2.10
C ALA A 483 1.27 -14.30 2.96
N THR A 484 1.88 -14.29 4.13
CA THR A 484 1.76 -15.37 5.12
C THR A 484 0.32 -15.56 5.56
N LEU A 485 -0.40 -14.47 5.83
CA LEU A 485 -1.82 -14.50 6.15
C LEU A 485 -2.64 -15.08 5.02
N MET A 486 -2.43 -14.62 3.79
CA MET A 486 -3.16 -15.10 2.62
C MET A 486 -2.93 -16.59 2.40
N LYS A 487 -1.68 -17.03 2.54
CA LYS A 487 -1.29 -18.44 2.50
C LYS A 487 -2.08 -19.27 3.52
N MET A 488 -2.14 -18.81 4.76
CA MET A 488 -2.85 -19.51 5.84
C MET A 488 -4.37 -19.56 5.61
N VAL A 489 -4.96 -18.50 5.11
CA VAL A 489 -6.39 -18.47 4.77
C VAL A 489 -6.72 -19.54 3.73
N VAL A 490 -5.93 -19.63 2.67
CA VAL A 490 -6.14 -20.63 1.60
C VAL A 490 -5.93 -22.04 2.14
N GLU A 491 -4.85 -22.29 2.86
CA GLU A 491 -4.57 -23.60 3.47
C GLU A 491 -5.69 -24.00 4.44
N GLY A 492 -6.19 -23.07 5.22
CA GLY A 492 -7.27 -23.29 6.17
C GLY A 492 -8.58 -23.70 5.51
N VAL A 493 -8.98 -23.02 4.47
CA VAL A 493 -10.23 -23.33 3.74
C VAL A 493 -10.09 -24.64 2.96
N MET A 494 -8.99 -24.82 2.23
CA MET A 494 -8.78 -25.99 1.39
C MET A 494 -8.49 -27.26 2.19
N GLY A 495 -7.75 -27.13 3.28
CA GLY A 495 -7.33 -28.23 4.14
C GLY A 495 -8.16 -28.46 5.40
N ASN A 496 -9.19 -27.64 5.68
CA ASN A 496 -9.97 -27.64 6.91
C ASN A 496 -9.12 -27.46 8.20
N SER A 497 -7.95 -26.87 8.09
CA SER A 497 -7.01 -26.69 9.20
C SER A 497 -7.05 -25.29 9.82
N LEU A 498 -7.94 -24.42 9.34
CA LEU A 498 -8.09 -23.06 9.87
C LEU A 498 -8.67 -23.11 11.29
N PRO A 499 -8.09 -22.41 12.27
CA PRO A 499 -8.65 -22.35 13.62
C PRO A 499 -9.87 -21.42 13.64
N TRP A 500 -11.01 -21.95 13.26
CA TRP A 500 -12.27 -21.20 13.09
C TRP A 500 -12.71 -20.46 14.34
N SER A 501 -12.45 -21.02 15.53
CA SER A 501 -12.78 -20.34 16.79
C SER A 501 -12.08 -18.99 16.92
N LEU A 502 -10.79 -18.94 16.55
CA LEU A 502 -10.01 -17.70 16.60
C LEU A 502 -10.46 -16.72 15.52
N VAL A 503 -10.74 -17.21 14.33
CA VAL A 503 -11.25 -16.38 13.23
C VAL A 503 -12.58 -15.76 13.60
N PHE A 504 -13.52 -16.54 14.17
CA PHE A 504 -14.82 -16.04 14.60
C PHE A 504 -14.72 -15.09 15.79
N ALA A 505 -13.75 -15.27 16.69
CA ALA A 505 -13.45 -14.29 17.74
C ALA A 505 -13.07 -12.94 17.14
N GLY A 506 -12.26 -12.95 16.10
CA GLY A 506 -11.92 -11.74 15.35
C GLY A 506 -13.12 -11.10 14.69
N VAL A 507 -13.99 -11.89 14.06
CA VAL A 507 -15.24 -11.42 13.46
C VAL A 507 -16.13 -10.75 14.53
N ALA A 508 -16.25 -11.37 15.72
CA ALA A 508 -17.02 -10.80 16.82
C ALA A 508 -16.45 -9.46 17.29
N ILE A 509 -15.14 -9.35 17.41
CA ILE A 509 -14.47 -8.08 17.76
C ILE A 509 -14.79 -7.02 16.71
N ALA A 510 -14.72 -7.35 15.42
CA ALA A 510 -15.05 -6.42 14.34
C ALA A 510 -16.50 -5.93 14.43
N ILE A 511 -17.44 -6.81 14.73
CA ILE A 511 -18.86 -6.46 14.91
C ILE A 511 -19.04 -5.50 16.10
N VAL A 512 -18.37 -5.75 17.22
CA VAL A 512 -18.42 -4.87 18.40
C VAL A 512 -17.86 -3.49 18.06
N VAL A 513 -16.73 -3.43 17.37
CA VAL A 513 -16.10 -2.17 16.94
C VAL A 513 -17.03 -1.39 16.01
N GLU A 514 -17.72 -2.09 15.11
CA GLU A 514 -18.72 -1.48 14.22
C GLU A 514 -19.90 -0.89 15.00
N ILE A 515 -20.41 -1.61 15.98
CA ILE A 515 -21.52 -1.13 16.86
C ILE A 515 -21.10 0.14 17.60
N LEU A 516 -19.83 0.21 18.04
CA LEU A 516 -19.27 1.39 18.71
C LEU A 516 -19.00 2.56 17.76
N GLN A 517 -19.26 2.40 16.46
CA GLN A 517 -19.03 3.43 15.44
C GLN A 517 -17.56 3.85 15.29
N ILE A 518 -16.65 2.96 15.64
CA ILE A 518 -15.22 3.11 15.39
C ILE A 518 -14.92 2.51 14.00
N PRO A 519 -14.06 3.15 13.17
CA PRO A 519 -13.65 2.55 11.91
C PRO A 519 -13.02 1.17 12.12
N VAL A 520 -13.65 0.14 11.54
CA VAL A 520 -13.28 -1.25 11.82
C VAL A 520 -11.92 -1.60 11.26
N LEU A 521 -11.64 -1.20 10.01
CA LEU A 521 -10.44 -1.65 9.32
C LEU A 521 -9.14 -1.17 9.98
N PRO A 522 -8.95 0.10 10.33
CA PRO A 522 -7.73 0.51 11.04
C PRO A 522 -7.55 -0.21 12.37
N PHE A 523 -8.63 -0.41 13.12
CA PHE A 523 -8.58 -1.16 14.37
C PHE A 523 -8.20 -2.63 14.14
N ALA A 524 -8.82 -3.27 13.17
CA ALA A 524 -8.56 -4.67 12.82
C ALA A 524 -7.13 -4.89 12.31
N VAL A 525 -6.62 -3.97 11.50
CA VAL A 525 -5.24 -3.99 11.04
C VAL A 525 -4.27 -3.86 12.22
N GLY A 526 -4.57 -2.96 13.15
CA GLY A 526 -3.78 -2.82 14.39
C GLY A 526 -3.81 -4.08 15.25
N LEU A 527 -4.97 -4.71 15.35
CA LEU A 527 -5.14 -6.00 16.05
C LEU A 527 -4.29 -7.11 15.41
N TYR A 528 -4.19 -7.11 14.08
CA TYR A 528 -3.46 -8.08 13.30
C TYR A 528 -1.95 -7.84 13.28
N LEU A 529 -1.51 -6.59 13.14
CA LEU A 529 -0.09 -6.25 13.06
C LEU A 529 0.60 -6.38 14.42
N PRO A 530 1.89 -6.75 14.44
CA PRO A 530 2.67 -6.67 15.69
C PRO A 530 2.67 -5.25 16.26
N ILE A 531 2.64 -5.16 17.58
CA ILE A 531 2.66 -3.86 18.28
C ILE A 531 3.89 -3.01 17.91
N TYR A 532 4.99 -3.68 17.55
CA TYR A 532 6.23 -3.04 17.14
C TYR A 532 6.08 -2.10 15.94
N LEU A 533 5.09 -2.35 15.08
CA LEU A 533 4.78 -1.50 13.92
C LEU A 533 3.88 -0.34 14.31
N SER A 534 2.93 -0.56 15.21
CA SER A 534 1.93 0.45 15.61
C SER A 534 2.53 1.57 16.46
N THR A 535 3.52 1.28 17.27
CA THR A 535 4.15 2.29 18.16
C THR A 535 4.87 3.40 17.40
N PRO A 536 5.78 3.14 16.43
CA PRO A 536 6.40 4.22 15.68
C PRO A 536 5.42 4.96 14.77
N ILE A 537 4.40 4.28 14.25
CA ILE A 537 3.32 4.92 13.49
C ILE A 537 2.60 5.93 14.39
N MET A 538 2.31 5.58 15.64
CA MET A 538 1.70 6.51 16.59
C MET A 538 2.58 7.71 16.89
N VAL A 539 3.90 7.52 16.98
CA VAL A 539 4.84 8.64 17.14
C VAL A 539 4.72 9.62 15.98
N GLY A 540 4.68 9.12 14.75
CA GLY A 540 4.43 9.95 13.56
C GLY A 540 3.08 10.67 13.62
N GLY A 541 2.04 9.96 14.04
CA GLY A 541 0.71 10.54 14.26
C GLY A 541 0.69 11.63 15.31
N LEU A 542 1.46 11.48 16.40
CA LEU A 542 1.59 12.50 17.44
C LEU A 542 2.35 13.74 16.94
N VAL A 543 3.35 13.59 16.10
CA VAL A 543 4.02 14.73 15.46
C VAL A 543 3.03 15.49 14.58
N ARG A 544 2.19 14.79 13.82
CA ARG A 544 1.12 15.39 13.03
C ARG A 544 0.12 16.14 13.93
N LEU A 545 -0.26 15.54 15.05
CA LEU A 545 -1.15 16.18 16.03
C LEU A 545 -0.55 17.48 16.57
N TYR A 546 0.74 17.48 16.88
CA TYR A 546 1.46 18.68 17.31
C TYR A 546 1.31 19.82 16.30
N VAL A 547 1.45 19.53 15.01
CA VAL A 547 1.28 20.52 13.94
C VAL A 547 -0.17 20.98 13.84
N ASP A 548 -1.12 20.04 13.90
CA ASP A 548 -2.56 20.33 13.80
C ASP A 548 -3.07 21.20 14.97
N LYS A 549 -2.47 21.07 16.15
CA LYS A 549 -2.87 21.76 17.37
C LYS A 549 -1.99 22.98 17.71
N LYS A 550 -1.01 23.30 16.88
CA LYS A 550 -0.11 24.42 17.15
C LYS A 550 -0.89 25.73 17.13
N LYS A 551 -0.74 26.50 18.20
CA LYS A 551 -1.39 27.83 18.35
C LYS A 551 -0.46 28.95 17.84
N GLY A 552 -1.08 30.07 17.47
CA GLY A 552 -0.32 31.28 17.07
C GLY A 552 0.12 31.28 15.61
N ILE A 553 -0.45 30.41 14.77
CA ILE A 553 -0.19 30.36 13.34
C ILE A 553 -1.50 30.48 12.56
N THR A 554 -1.43 31.01 11.33
CA THR A 554 -2.56 31.09 10.43
C THR A 554 -2.87 29.69 9.85
N GLU A 555 -4.08 29.52 9.30
CA GLU A 555 -4.44 28.24 8.65
C GLU A 555 -3.57 27.97 7.41
N GLU A 556 -3.14 28.99 6.69
CA GLU A 556 -2.21 28.85 5.56
C GLU A 556 -0.84 28.38 6.02
N GLU A 557 -0.32 28.93 7.12
CA GLU A 557 0.96 28.50 7.71
C GLU A 557 0.88 27.05 8.19
N ARG A 558 -0.24 26.66 8.81
CA ARG A 558 -0.49 25.30 9.27
C ARG A 558 -0.48 24.32 8.08
N LYS A 559 -1.18 24.64 7.02
CA LYS A 559 -1.25 23.84 5.81
C LYS A 559 0.13 23.67 5.17
N ALA A 560 0.90 24.74 5.10
CA ALA A 560 2.28 24.73 4.60
C ALA A 560 3.18 23.81 5.45
N LYS A 561 3.08 23.89 6.77
CA LYS A 561 3.84 23.03 7.69
C LYS A 561 3.46 21.55 7.55
N VAL A 562 2.17 21.25 7.45
CA VAL A 562 1.69 19.87 7.22
C VAL A 562 2.25 19.32 5.92
N ASN A 563 2.19 20.07 4.84
CA ASN A 563 2.70 19.64 3.53
C ASN A 563 4.23 19.45 3.55
N GLN A 564 4.96 20.29 4.23
CA GLN A 564 6.39 20.14 4.41
C GLN A 564 6.73 18.82 5.10
N GLY A 565 6.01 18.50 6.15
CA GLY A 565 6.14 17.22 6.85
C GLY A 565 5.79 16.02 5.98
N ILE A 566 4.77 16.11 5.14
CA ILE A 566 4.38 15.06 4.20
C ILE A 566 5.50 14.80 3.18
N LEU A 567 6.09 15.85 2.62
CA LEU A 567 7.20 15.72 1.68
C LEU A 567 8.42 15.07 2.33
N TYR A 568 8.79 15.52 3.52
CA TYR A 568 9.90 14.93 4.27
C TYR A 568 9.63 13.46 4.60
N SER A 569 8.43 13.15 5.08
CA SER A 569 8.00 11.77 5.39
C SER A 569 8.00 10.87 4.17
N SER A 570 7.56 11.38 3.02
CA SER A 570 7.62 10.64 1.75
C SER A 570 9.06 10.33 1.35
N GLY A 571 9.96 11.27 1.56
CA GLY A 571 11.40 11.06 1.39
C GLY A 571 11.94 9.97 2.33
N LEU A 572 11.56 9.98 3.60
CA LEU A 572 11.94 8.95 4.57
C LEU A 572 11.54 7.55 4.09
N ILE A 573 10.32 7.41 3.60
CA ILE A 573 9.79 6.14 3.11
C ILE A 573 10.58 5.66 1.89
N ALA A 574 10.80 6.54 0.92
CA ALA A 574 11.54 6.22 -0.30
C ALA A 574 13.00 5.84 0.01
N GLY A 575 13.67 6.58 0.88
CA GLY A 575 15.06 6.33 1.25
C GLY A 575 15.25 5.00 1.96
N GLU A 576 14.37 4.67 2.89
CA GLU A 576 14.42 3.37 3.57
C GLU A 576 14.18 2.22 2.57
N GLY A 577 13.19 2.34 1.70
CA GLY A 577 12.89 1.31 0.70
C GLY A 577 14.04 1.08 -0.28
N LEU A 578 14.66 2.14 -0.76
CA LEU A 578 15.79 2.06 -1.69
C LEU A 578 17.01 1.37 -1.06
N VAL A 579 17.37 1.76 0.15
CA VAL A 579 18.48 1.11 0.87
C VAL A 579 18.13 -0.32 1.23
N GLY A 580 16.87 -0.63 1.53
CA GLY A 580 16.42 -2.00 1.73
C GLY A 580 16.69 -2.88 0.51
N ILE A 581 16.39 -2.41 -0.69
CA ILE A 581 16.72 -3.11 -1.95
C ILE A 581 18.24 -3.25 -2.12
N LEU A 582 19.00 -2.19 -1.84
CA LEU A 582 20.46 -2.25 -1.90
C LEU A 582 21.03 -3.30 -0.95
N LEU A 583 20.52 -3.38 0.28
CA LEU A 583 20.93 -4.38 1.26
C LEU A 583 20.52 -5.79 0.83
N ALA A 584 19.41 -5.94 0.10
CA ALA A 584 19.04 -7.21 -0.51
C ALA A 584 20.08 -7.68 -1.54
N VAL A 585 20.57 -6.77 -2.37
CA VAL A 585 21.65 -7.06 -3.31
C VAL A 585 22.93 -7.47 -2.56
N PHE A 586 23.28 -6.76 -1.50
CA PHE A 586 24.45 -7.10 -0.68
C PHE A 586 24.33 -8.48 -0.02
N ALA A 587 23.12 -8.89 0.33
CA ALA A 587 22.88 -10.20 0.95
C ALA A 587 23.10 -11.37 0.01
N ILE A 588 23.12 -11.17 -1.30
CA ILE A 588 23.33 -12.23 -2.30
C ILE A 588 24.72 -12.19 -2.95
N ILE A 589 25.51 -11.14 -2.74
CA ILE A 589 26.87 -11.06 -3.29
C ILE A 589 27.82 -11.88 -2.42
N PRO A 590 28.45 -12.95 -2.95
CA PRO A 590 29.38 -13.76 -2.16
C PRO A 590 30.71 -13.05 -1.98
N VAL A 591 31.25 -13.08 -0.77
CA VAL A 591 32.59 -12.63 -0.40
C VAL A 591 33.25 -13.74 0.43
N GLY A 592 34.01 -14.61 -0.23
CA GLY A 592 34.55 -15.78 0.44
C GLY A 592 33.47 -16.76 0.90
N ALA A 593 33.47 -17.14 2.17
CA ALA A 593 32.43 -17.99 2.77
C ALA A 593 31.19 -17.23 3.21
N ASP A 594 31.27 -15.88 3.25
CA ASP A 594 30.22 -14.99 3.71
C ASP A 594 29.61 -14.21 2.53
N THR A 595 28.59 -13.40 2.81
CA THR A 595 28.03 -12.45 1.86
C THR A 595 28.57 -11.04 2.13
N LEU A 596 28.43 -10.14 1.17
CA LEU A 596 28.81 -8.73 1.34
C LEU A 596 28.04 -8.09 2.52
N GLY A 597 26.79 -8.48 2.73
CA GLY A 597 26.00 -8.04 3.89
C GLY A 597 26.62 -8.45 5.22
N ASP A 598 27.18 -9.64 5.32
CA ASP A 598 27.87 -10.12 6.53
C ASP A 598 29.20 -9.37 6.77
N VAL A 599 29.92 -9.04 5.71
CA VAL A 599 31.20 -8.33 5.78
C VAL A 599 31.02 -6.91 6.32
N ILE A 600 29.97 -6.21 5.93
CA ILE A 600 29.70 -4.84 6.37
C ILE A 600 29.07 -4.78 7.77
N ASN A 601 28.61 -5.90 8.31
CA ASN A 601 28.02 -5.97 9.65
C ASN A 601 29.11 -5.79 10.72
N ILE A 602 29.02 -4.68 11.45
CA ILE A 602 29.97 -4.32 12.51
C ILE A 602 29.36 -4.47 13.91
N SER A 603 28.27 -5.22 14.06
CA SER A 603 27.55 -5.36 15.34
C SER A 603 28.43 -5.98 16.44
N LYS A 604 29.45 -6.76 16.09
CA LYS A 604 30.41 -7.33 17.04
C LYS A 604 31.39 -6.28 17.57
N ILE A 605 31.62 -5.19 16.86
CA ILE A 605 32.53 -4.12 17.23
C ILE A 605 31.77 -3.01 17.95
N ILE A 606 30.63 -2.56 17.36
CA ILE A 606 29.79 -1.49 17.88
C ILE A 606 28.35 -1.99 17.88
N ASN A 607 27.75 -2.12 19.06
CA ASN A 607 26.32 -2.40 19.20
C ASN A 607 25.78 -1.53 20.35
N LEU A 608 24.97 -0.55 19.99
CA LEU A 608 24.43 0.41 20.94
C LEU A 608 23.17 -0.12 21.67
N GLY A 609 22.66 -1.29 21.26
CA GLY A 609 21.51 -1.93 21.89
C GLY A 609 20.21 -1.17 21.77
N ASN A 610 19.22 -1.57 22.56
CA ASN A 610 17.88 -0.97 22.52
C ASN A 610 17.87 0.52 22.83
N ILE A 611 18.67 0.96 23.79
CA ILE A 611 18.78 2.38 24.15
C ILE A 611 19.35 3.19 22.99
N GLY A 612 20.38 2.67 22.32
CA GLY A 612 20.93 3.29 21.12
C GLY A 612 19.91 3.44 20.00
N GLY A 613 19.10 2.38 19.76
CA GLY A 613 18.00 2.43 18.79
C GLY A 613 16.99 3.52 19.12
N LEU A 614 16.58 3.63 20.38
CA LEU A 614 15.64 4.67 20.82
C LEU A 614 16.22 6.08 20.66
N VAL A 615 17.51 6.26 20.98
CA VAL A 615 18.17 7.57 20.82
C VAL A 615 18.22 7.98 19.34
N PHE A 616 18.61 7.05 18.45
CA PHE A 616 18.60 7.33 17.01
C PHE A 616 17.21 7.66 16.48
N PHE A 617 16.18 6.93 16.96
CA PHE A 617 14.81 7.21 16.57
C PHE A 617 14.34 8.59 17.07
N ALA A 618 14.69 8.96 18.29
CA ALA A 618 14.42 10.29 18.83
C ALA A 618 15.09 11.39 17.99
N CYS A 619 16.32 11.17 17.55
CA CYS A 619 17.00 12.08 16.63
C CYS A 619 16.28 12.20 15.29
N LEU A 620 15.77 11.08 14.77
CA LEU A 620 15.00 11.05 13.54
C LEU A 620 13.69 11.85 13.66
N VAL A 621 12.97 11.70 14.77
CA VAL A 621 11.77 12.50 15.09
C VAL A 621 12.13 13.98 15.15
N ALA A 622 13.25 14.31 15.76
CA ALA A 622 13.75 15.70 15.83
C ALA A 622 14.02 16.27 14.43
N THR A 623 14.55 15.48 13.50
CA THR A 623 14.73 15.92 12.11
C THR A 623 13.41 16.21 11.43
N LEU A 624 12.40 15.37 11.63
CA LEU A 624 11.06 15.61 11.10
C LEU A 624 10.47 16.93 11.62
N VAL A 625 10.54 17.17 12.92
CA VAL A 625 10.06 18.41 13.54
C VAL A 625 10.83 19.61 13.01
N ALA A 626 12.14 19.50 12.85
CA ALA A 626 12.99 20.56 12.32
C ALA A 626 12.59 20.94 10.89
N PHE A 627 12.34 19.96 10.03
CA PHE A 627 11.91 20.23 8.65
C PHE A 627 10.49 20.80 8.57
N ILE A 628 9.58 20.40 9.45
CA ILE A 628 8.24 20.99 9.55
C ILE A 628 8.34 22.48 9.90
N ASN A 629 9.22 22.83 10.82
CA ASN A 629 9.37 24.20 11.30
C ASN A 629 10.35 25.06 10.47
N LYS A 630 10.93 24.49 9.43
CA LYS A 630 11.83 25.23 8.54
C LYS A 630 11.07 26.35 7.84
N LYS A 631 11.52 27.59 8.05
CA LYS A 631 10.95 28.76 7.36
C LYS A 631 11.38 28.74 5.90
N GLU A 632 10.43 28.97 4.99
CA GLU A 632 10.74 29.20 3.59
C GLU A 632 11.59 30.49 3.47
N LYS A 633 12.76 30.39 2.82
CA LYS A 633 13.48 31.59 2.41
C LYS A 633 12.61 32.28 1.37
N LYS A 634 12.08 33.46 1.71
CA LYS A 634 11.48 34.35 0.70
C LYS A 634 12.56 34.63 -0.34
N THR A 635 12.43 34.12 -1.52
CA THR A 635 13.22 34.54 -2.67
C THR A 635 12.86 36.00 -2.94
N LYS A 636 13.85 36.90 -2.70
CA LYS A 636 13.76 38.28 -3.12
C LYS A 636 13.72 38.38 -4.63
#